data_f8e281bc36bd82433f3d4a88841cb7d3
#
_entry.id   f8e281bc36bd82433f3d4a88841cb7d3
#
_cell.length_a   1.000
_cell.length_b   1.000
_cell.length_c   1.000
_cell.angle_alpha   90.00
_cell.angle_beta   90.00
_cell.angle_gamma   90.00
#
_symmetry.space_group_name_H-M   'P 1'
#
loop_
_entity.id
_entity.type
_entity.pdbx_description
1 polymer ?
#
loop_
_entity_poly.entity_id
_entity_poly.type
_entity_poly.pdbx_seq_one_letter_code
_entity_poly.pdbx_strand_id
1 'polypeptide(L)'
;MSEQNVHKHSFQAEVAQLLHLVTHSLYSNPDIFLRELISNASDACDKLRFEGINHPEYYENDPDLHVRVSFDEANQTLTISDNGIGLTEQEAIDHLGTIAKSGTKDFMSKLTGDQKSDAQLIGQFGVGFYSGFIVADKITVESRRAGVDADQAVRWVSAGTGEFEVEQIHKDSRGTDIILHLREDALDYLQSHKVKQIINKYSDHISLPIEMQKEVWQQEEAVEGEEPKPGQYVKTGEWEAINSASALWTRNKNEVTEEQYVEFYKNLSHDFAAPLAWAHNRVEGSTEYTQLLYVPSKAAANIFTREAKAGIKLYVKRVFIMDDADNLIPNYLRFVQGVVDSADLPLNVSRELLQESRDVKTIREGNARRVLTMLDALAKSEDEKDQEKFKTFYREFGSVLKEGLGEDFGNRERILKLLRFSTSNNDAVSTSLQDYKARMPEGQKAIYYVTADSLNAAKNSPQLELFKKKGIEVLLMADRVDEWAMEFVHEFDGTPMQNVAKGAVDLGDLQDAEEKKALEAAAEQFKPVVEKLSDSLKAKTKEVRVTTRLVDSPACLVTGEGELSPQLIRMLQQAGQAVPESKPILEINPEHPLVKKLENSAQFDDLANVIFDQAMIAEGGLPDDPAEYIKRINSLLLQ
;
A
#
# COMPACT_ATOMS: atom_id res chain seq x y z
N MET A 1 31.71 -36.55 -41.48
CA MET A 1 31.10 -35.56 -40.60
C MET A 1 31.35 -34.21 -41.22
N SER A 2 30.32 -33.58 -41.80
CA SER A 2 30.40 -32.26 -42.40
C SER A 2 30.52 -31.22 -41.31
N GLU A 3 31.65 -30.49 -41.27
CA GLU A 3 31.78 -29.30 -40.42
C GLU A 3 30.70 -28.30 -40.83
N GLN A 4 29.73 -28.06 -39.92
CA GLN A 4 28.77 -26.97 -40.08
C GLN A 4 29.57 -25.67 -39.93
N ASN A 5 29.70 -24.93 -41.02
CA ASN A 5 30.22 -23.57 -41.02
C ASN A 5 29.24 -22.66 -40.27
N VAL A 6 29.47 -22.45 -38.99
CA VAL A 6 28.74 -21.50 -38.16
C VAL A 6 29.33 -20.11 -38.37
N HIS A 7 28.62 -19.25 -39.08
CA HIS A 7 28.98 -17.85 -39.25
C HIS A 7 28.40 -17.03 -38.10
N LYS A 8 29.24 -16.39 -37.29
CA LYS A 8 28.83 -15.43 -36.24
C LYS A 8 28.67 -14.05 -36.89
N HIS A 9 27.49 -13.46 -36.73
CA HIS A 9 27.20 -12.08 -37.11
C HIS A 9 26.96 -11.25 -35.84
N SER A 10 27.42 -10.00 -35.84
CA SER A 10 27.09 -9.02 -34.79
C SER A 10 25.83 -8.27 -35.17
N PHE A 11 25.01 -7.93 -34.15
CA PHE A 11 23.87 -7.04 -34.36
C PHE A 11 24.37 -5.64 -34.69
N GLN A 12 23.68 -4.96 -35.63
CA GLN A 12 23.85 -3.56 -35.93
C GLN A 12 22.66 -2.77 -35.39
N ALA A 13 22.89 -1.55 -34.92
CA ALA A 13 21.87 -0.70 -34.36
C ALA A 13 21.77 0.60 -35.17
N GLU A 14 20.54 1.02 -35.48
CA GLU A 14 20.25 2.35 -36.02
C GLU A 14 20.12 3.35 -34.86
N VAL A 15 21.14 4.19 -34.66
CA VAL A 15 21.27 5.09 -33.52
C VAL A 15 20.10 6.07 -33.43
N ALA A 16 19.67 6.63 -34.58
CA ALA A 16 18.53 7.55 -34.62
C ALA A 16 17.22 6.91 -34.11
N GLN A 17 16.97 5.64 -34.49
CA GLN A 17 15.79 4.90 -34.01
C GLN A 17 15.88 4.57 -32.55
N LEU A 18 17.06 4.22 -32.03
CA LEU A 18 17.28 3.99 -30.60
C LEU A 18 17.03 5.27 -29.79
N LEU A 19 17.54 6.41 -30.23
CA LEU A 19 17.26 7.70 -29.59
C LEU A 19 15.77 8.02 -29.60
N HIS A 20 15.09 7.78 -30.74
CA HIS A 20 13.64 7.97 -30.83
C HIS A 20 12.87 7.07 -29.84
N LEU A 21 13.26 5.82 -29.67
CA LEU A 21 12.66 4.92 -28.69
C LEU A 21 12.89 5.40 -27.26
N VAL A 22 14.10 5.86 -26.94
CA VAL A 22 14.44 6.40 -25.61
C VAL A 22 13.62 7.65 -25.29
N THR A 23 13.45 8.54 -26.26
CA THR A 23 12.77 9.83 -26.06
C THR A 23 11.25 9.73 -26.09
N HIS A 24 10.67 8.79 -26.84
CA HIS A 24 9.22 8.73 -27.06
C HIS A 24 8.52 7.52 -26.42
N SER A 25 9.25 6.46 -26.04
CA SER A 25 8.65 5.23 -25.58
C SER A 25 9.13 4.77 -24.19
N LEU A 26 10.29 5.26 -23.75
CA LEU A 26 10.89 4.79 -22.50
C LEU A 26 10.27 5.46 -21.29
N TYR A 27 9.89 6.73 -21.38
CA TYR A 27 9.39 7.54 -20.29
C TYR A 27 7.93 7.92 -20.50
N SER A 28 7.10 7.70 -19.46
CA SER A 28 5.67 8.03 -19.51
C SER A 28 5.38 9.50 -19.20
N ASN A 29 6.29 10.18 -18.48
CA ASN A 29 6.16 11.58 -18.10
C ASN A 29 7.38 12.40 -18.59
N PRO A 30 7.17 13.44 -19.41
CA PRO A 30 8.25 14.31 -19.88
C PRO A 30 9.08 14.94 -18.77
N ASP A 31 8.48 15.31 -17.64
CA ASP A 31 9.16 15.98 -16.51
C ASP A 31 10.39 15.20 -15.99
N ILE A 32 10.46 13.91 -16.27
CA ILE A 32 11.56 13.01 -15.85
C ILE A 32 12.92 13.44 -16.41
N PHE A 33 12.95 14.17 -17.54
CA PHE A 33 14.23 14.66 -18.07
C PHE A 33 15.01 15.47 -17.03
N LEU A 34 14.33 16.33 -16.29
CA LEU A 34 14.97 17.17 -15.27
C LEU A 34 15.49 16.33 -14.10
N ARG A 35 14.73 15.33 -13.65
CA ARG A 35 15.19 14.35 -12.65
C ARG A 35 16.49 13.67 -13.08
N GLU A 36 16.55 13.17 -14.30
CA GLU A 36 17.71 12.44 -14.81
C GLU A 36 18.95 13.36 -14.94
N LEU A 37 18.77 14.57 -15.46
CA LEU A 37 19.88 15.52 -15.60
C LEU A 37 20.40 16.02 -14.24
N ILE A 38 19.51 16.31 -13.27
CA ILE A 38 19.91 16.66 -11.91
C ILE A 38 20.60 15.48 -11.22
N SER A 39 20.14 14.25 -11.44
CA SER A 39 20.80 13.06 -10.90
C SER A 39 22.22 12.87 -11.45
N ASN A 40 22.41 13.13 -12.74
CA ASN A 40 23.75 13.08 -13.36
C ASN A 40 24.66 14.20 -12.82
N ALA A 41 24.13 15.40 -12.61
CA ALA A 41 24.85 16.51 -11.99
C ALA A 41 25.27 16.17 -10.54
N SER A 42 24.37 15.56 -9.76
CA SER A 42 24.68 15.06 -8.43
C SER A 42 25.78 14.01 -8.45
N ASP A 43 25.72 13.05 -9.39
CA ASP A 43 26.77 12.04 -9.56
C ASP A 43 28.14 12.65 -9.90
N ALA A 44 28.15 13.74 -10.70
CA ALA A 44 29.41 14.46 -11.01
C ALA A 44 30.00 15.13 -9.79
N CYS A 45 29.18 15.69 -8.91
CA CYS A 45 29.61 16.28 -7.64
C CYS A 45 30.12 15.20 -6.66
N ASP A 46 29.46 14.04 -6.58
CA ASP A 46 29.89 12.95 -5.72
C ASP A 46 31.22 12.32 -6.20
N LYS A 47 31.44 12.23 -7.52
CA LYS A 47 32.73 11.84 -8.10
C LYS A 47 33.83 12.83 -7.71
N LEU A 48 33.57 14.13 -7.73
CA LEU A 48 34.52 15.14 -7.28
C LEU A 48 34.80 14.98 -5.78
N ARG A 49 33.81 14.76 -4.93
CA ARG A 49 34.03 14.48 -3.50
C ARG A 49 34.98 13.32 -3.29
N PHE A 50 34.80 12.25 -4.07
CA PHE A 50 35.62 11.07 -3.95
C PHE A 50 37.05 11.31 -4.44
N GLU A 51 37.23 11.84 -5.65
CA GLU A 51 38.56 12.13 -6.20
C GLU A 51 39.29 13.23 -5.40
N GLY A 52 38.56 14.22 -4.90
CA GLY A 52 39.04 15.34 -4.09
C GLY A 52 39.61 14.93 -2.72
N ILE A 53 39.32 13.70 -2.23
CA ILE A 53 39.98 13.15 -1.03
C ILE A 53 41.51 13.08 -1.25
N ASN A 54 41.91 12.64 -2.44
CA ASN A 54 43.32 12.52 -2.81
C ASN A 54 43.89 13.75 -3.54
N HIS A 55 42.98 14.57 -4.09
CA HIS A 55 43.27 15.75 -4.92
C HIS A 55 42.47 16.96 -4.45
N PRO A 56 42.78 17.54 -3.26
CA PRO A 56 42.06 18.72 -2.74
C PRO A 56 42.09 19.94 -3.68
N GLU A 57 43.10 20.00 -4.53
CA GLU A 57 43.27 21.06 -5.55
C GLU A 57 42.15 21.06 -6.60
N TYR A 58 41.42 19.93 -6.77
CA TYR A 58 40.32 19.84 -7.71
C TYR A 58 39.11 20.71 -7.32
N TYR A 59 39.01 21.10 -6.03
CA TYR A 59 37.97 22.02 -5.60
C TYR A 59 38.22 23.45 -6.07
N GLU A 60 39.45 23.78 -6.47
CA GLU A 60 39.86 25.12 -6.88
C GLU A 60 39.48 26.20 -5.81
N ASN A 61 38.78 27.28 -6.19
CA ASN A 61 38.26 28.28 -5.29
C ASN A 61 36.76 28.15 -4.98
N ASP A 62 36.16 27.00 -5.31
CA ASP A 62 34.72 26.76 -5.19
C ASP A 62 34.45 25.39 -4.51
N PRO A 63 34.58 25.31 -3.17
CA PRO A 63 34.43 24.06 -2.42
C PRO A 63 32.96 23.64 -2.21
N ASP A 64 32.03 24.60 -2.36
CA ASP A 64 30.61 24.37 -2.08
C ASP A 64 29.91 23.77 -3.31
N LEU A 65 29.70 22.46 -3.28
CA LEU A 65 29.10 21.75 -4.40
C LEU A 65 27.60 22.03 -4.49
N HIS A 66 27.14 22.32 -5.71
CA HIS A 66 25.74 22.66 -6.00
C HIS A 66 25.36 22.27 -7.42
N VAL A 67 24.05 22.20 -7.65
CA VAL A 67 23.44 22.13 -8.98
C VAL A 67 22.62 23.40 -9.20
N ARG A 68 22.76 24.06 -10.33
CA ARG A 68 22.00 25.26 -10.69
C ARG A 68 21.11 25.00 -11.87
N VAL A 69 19.87 25.45 -11.78
CA VAL A 69 18.92 25.41 -12.89
C VAL A 69 18.54 26.84 -13.24
N SER A 70 18.77 27.21 -14.50
CA SER A 70 18.46 28.53 -15.02
C SER A 70 17.83 28.44 -16.41
N PHE A 71 17.09 29.46 -16.79
CA PHE A 71 16.48 29.53 -18.12
C PHE A 71 16.65 30.93 -18.71
N ASP A 72 16.73 30.95 -20.04
CA ASP A 72 16.79 32.14 -20.86
C ASP A 72 15.61 32.14 -21.83
N GLU A 73 14.63 32.98 -21.57
CA GLU A 73 13.41 33.08 -22.38
C GLU A 73 13.69 33.61 -23.80
N ALA A 74 14.68 34.49 -23.96
CA ALA A 74 15.01 35.09 -25.26
C ALA A 74 15.62 34.04 -26.21
N ASN A 75 16.46 33.17 -25.69
CA ASN A 75 17.11 32.10 -26.44
C ASN A 75 16.34 30.75 -26.34
N GLN A 76 15.23 30.72 -25.59
CA GLN A 76 14.41 29.51 -25.34
C GLN A 76 15.25 28.33 -24.84
N THR A 77 16.13 28.58 -23.86
CA THR A 77 17.02 27.58 -23.30
C THR A 77 16.78 27.35 -21.83
N LEU A 78 16.88 26.08 -21.41
CA LEU A 78 16.95 25.65 -20.02
C LEU A 78 18.33 25.06 -19.78
N THR A 79 19.04 25.55 -18.75
CA THR A 79 20.40 25.13 -18.43
C THR A 79 20.45 24.46 -17.06
N ILE A 80 21.04 23.27 -17.01
CA ILE A 80 21.37 22.56 -15.79
C ILE A 80 22.88 22.55 -15.65
N SER A 81 23.40 23.19 -14.58
CA SER A 81 24.82 23.40 -14.31
C SER A 81 25.23 22.68 -13.03
N ASP A 82 26.34 21.98 -13.04
CA ASP A 82 26.99 21.46 -11.83
C ASP A 82 28.44 22.00 -11.74
N ASN A 83 28.94 22.14 -10.52
CA ASN A 83 30.33 22.41 -10.25
C ASN A 83 31.10 21.16 -9.80
N GLY A 84 30.70 20.00 -10.32
CA GLY A 84 31.26 18.69 -10.06
C GLY A 84 32.59 18.43 -10.80
N ILE A 85 32.87 17.15 -11.07
CA ILE A 85 34.16 16.71 -11.62
C ILE A 85 34.38 17.16 -13.08
N GLY A 86 33.32 17.42 -13.85
CA GLY A 86 33.39 17.76 -15.27
C GLY A 86 33.87 16.62 -16.16
N LEU A 87 34.06 16.91 -17.46
CA LEU A 87 34.48 15.95 -18.50
C LEU A 87 35.68 16.50 -19.28
N THR A 88 36.58 15.60 -19.66
CA THR A 88 37.56 15.83 -20.72
C THR A 88 36.91 15.63 -22.10
N GLU A 89 37.56 16.09 -23.18
CA GLU A 89 37.10 15.84 -24.56
C GLU A 89 36.86 14.34 -24.84
N GLN A 90 37.80 13.48 -24.44
CA GLN A 90 37.66 12.04 -24.63
C GLN A 90 36.51 11.45 -23.83
N GLU A 91 36.33 11.90 -22.57
CA GLU A 91 35.19 11.46 -21.75
C GLU A 91 33.85 11.93 -22.33
N ALA A 92 33.79 13.14 -22.88
CA ALA A 92 32.59 13.64 -23.56
C ALA A 92 32.23 12.79 -24.79
N ILE A 93 33.22 12.46 -25.63
CA ILE A 93 33.05 11.56 -26.78
C ILE A 93 32.58 10.18 -26.32
N ASP A 94 33.22 9.61 -25.30
CA ASP A 94 32.97 8.25 -24.84
C ASP A 94 31.64 8.09 -24.10
N HIS A 95 31.23 9.05 -23.28
CA HIS A 95 30.06 8.97 -22.42
C HIS A 95 28.80 9.61 -23.02
N LEU A 96 28.94 10.70 -23.77
CA LEU A 96 27.81 11.36 -24.44
C LEU A 96 27.60 10.88 -25.87
N GLY A 97 28.65 10.35 -26.51
CA GLY A 97 28.60 9.80 -27.87
C GLY A 97 28.24 8.32 -27.96
N THR A 98 28.09 7.62 -26.83
CA THR A 98 27.77 6.17 -26.81
C THR A 98 26.52 5.92 -25.97
N ILE A 99 25.41 5.52 -26.61
CA ILE A 99 24.16 5.20 -25.95
C ILE A 99 24.35 3.96 -25.04
N ALA A 100 23.77 4.01 -23.85
CA ALA A 100 23.87 2.97 -22.81
C ALA A 100 25.28 2.72 -22.24
N LYS A 101 26.22 3.66 -22.44
CA LYS A 101 27.51 3.68 -21.76
C LYS A 101 27.42 4.62 -20.55
N SER A 102 27.63 4.07 -19.35
CA SER A 102 27.55 4.85 -18.10
C SER A 102 28.93 5.08 -17.50
N GLY A 103 29.40 6.34 -17.51
CA GLY A 103 30.62 6.75 -16.81
C GLY A 103 30.51 6.57 -15.27
N THR A 104 29.30 6.57 -14.74
CA THR A 104 29.02 6.27 -13.33
C THR A 104 29.26 4.78 -13.03
N LYS A 105 28.81 3.88 -13.92
CA LYS A 105 29.05 2.44 -13.79
C LYS A 105 30.55 2.11 -13.91
N ASP A 106 31.25 2.75 -14.83
CA ASP A 106 32.69 2.58 -15.02
C ASP A 106 33.47 3.05 -13.77
N PHE A 107 33.06 4.18 -13.18
CA PHE A 107 33.61 4.68 -11.92
C PHE A 107 33.34 3.72 -10.77
N MET A 108 32.11 3.25 -10.58
CA MET A 108 31.74 2.30 -9.53
C MET A 108 32.52 0.98 -9.62
N SER A 109 32.90 0.56 -10.82
CA SER A 109 33.71 -0.65 -11.02
C SER A 109 35.13 -0.54 -10.48
N LYS A 110 35.64 0.68 -10.32
CA LYS A 110 36.98 0.99 -9.79
C LYS A 110 37.00 1.14 -8.28
N LEU A 111 35.83 1.28 -7.64
CA LEU A 111 35.69 1.39 -6.19
C LEU A 111 35.76 0.00 -5.53
N THR A 112 36.38 -0.09 -4.35
CA THR A 112 36.54 -1.33 -3.59
C THR A 112 36.09 -1.18 -2.14
N GLY A 113 35.56 -2.26 -1.54
CA GLY A 113 35.17 -2.31 -0.14
C GLY A 113 34.10 -1.27 0.24
N ASP A 114 34.31 -0.59 1.37
CA ASP A 114 33.37 0.39 1.94
C ASP A 114 33.12 1.60 1.02
N GLN A 115 34.09 1.94 0.18
CA GLN A 115 33.96 3.03 -0.80
C GLN A 115 32.80 2.82 -1.78
N LYS A 116 32.54 1.55 -2.14
CA LYS A 116 31.43 1.22 -3.05
C LYS A 116 30.07 1.35 -2.38
N SER A 117 29.97 1.05 -1.10
CA SER A 117 28.74 1.21 -0.32
C SER A 117 28.46 2.68 0.01
N ASP A 118 29.49 3.49 0.18
CA ASP A 118 29.37 4.92 0.49
C ASP A 118 29.05 5.78 -0.74
N ALA A 119 29.35 5.28 -1.94
CA ALA A 119 29.08 5.99 -3.19
C ALA A 119 27.58 5.95 -3.55
N GLN A 120 26.90 7.07 -3.40
CA GLN A 120 25.46 7.22 -3.68
C GLN A 120 25.16 7.52 -5.15
N LEU A 121 25.99 7.01 -6.07
CA LEU A 121 25.86 7.29 -7.50
C LEU A 121 24.61 6.63 -8.10
N ILE A 122 23.85 7.39 -8.88
CA ILE A 122 22.49 7.07 -9.34
C ILE A 122 22.48 6.59 -10.80
N GLY A 123 23.27 7.22 -11.68
CA GLY A 123 23.24 7.07 -13.14
C GLY A 123 23.92 5.80 -13.65
N GLN A 124 23.26 4.64 -13.56
CA GLN A 124 23.86 3.34 -13.94
C GLN A 124 23.55 2.88 -15.38
N PHE A 125 22.50 3.39 -16.00
CA PHE A 125 22.01 2.87 -17.29
C PHE A 125 22.61 3.55 -18.52
N GLY A 126 23.19 4.76 -18.38
CA GLY A 126 23.78 5.52 -19.48
C GLY A 126 22.78 6.01 -20.54
N VAL A 127 21.50 6.11 -20.20
CA VAL A 127 20.43 6.63 -21.08
C VAL A 127 19.77 7.89 -20.54
N GLY A 128 19.92 8.21 -19.26
CA GLY A 128 19.26 9.35 -18.61
C GLY A 128 19.61 10.69 -19.26
N PHE A 129 20.82 10.90 -19.75
CA PHE A 129 21.23 12.11 -20.46
C PHE A 129 20.36 12.39 -21.68
N TYR A 130 20.04 11.36 -22.46
CA TYR A 130 19.26 11.52 -23.69
C TYR A 130 17.78 11.85 -23.44
N SER A 131 17.32 11.76 -22.20
CA SER A 131 15.97 12.24 -21.81
C SER A 131 15.79 13.74 -22.07
N GLY A 132 16.89 14.51 -22.13
CA GLY A 132 16.85 15.93 -22.51
C GLY A 132 16.23 16.17 -23.90
N PHE A 133 16.36 15.23 -24.83
CA PHE A 133 15.73 15.32 -26.16
C PHE A 133 14.20 15.12 -26.13
N ILE A 134 13.60 14.77 -24.99
CA ILE A 134 12.14 14.77 -24.83
C ILE A 134 11.59 16.19 -24.97
N VAL A 135 12.34 17.20 -24.53
CA VAL A 135 11.91 18.59 -24.47
C VAL A 135 12.75 19.53 -25.36
N ALA A 136 13.87 19.06 -25.89
CA ALA A 136 14.81 19.89 -26.65
C ALA A 136 15.06 19.34 -28.05
N ASP A 137 15.18 20.24 -29.04
CA ASP A 137 15.60 19.92 -30.41
C ASP A 137 17.11 19.83 -30.53
N LYS A 138 17.84 20.46 -29.63
CA LYS A 138 19.30 20.49 -29.60
C LYS A 138 19.78 20.55 -28.16
N ILE A 139 20.82 19.79 -27.86
CA ILE A 139 21.52 19.82 -26.56
C ILE A 139 22.95 20.29 -26.80
N THR A 140 23.38 21.28 -26.03
CA THR A 140 24.77 21.74 -25.94
C THR A 140 25.30 21.39 -24.55
N VAL A 141 26.45 20.74 -24.48
CA VAL A 141 27.14 20.45 -23.22
C VAL A 141 28.48 21.15 -23.22
N GLU A 142 28.70 22.02 -22.22
CA GLU A 142 29.98 22.69 -22.01
C GLU A 142 30.60 22.19 -20.71
N SER A 143 31.77 21.60 -20.76
CA SER A 143 32.37 20.95 -19.60
C SER A 143 33.86 21.19 -19.51
N ARG A 144 34.32 21.44 -18.26
CA ARG A 144 35.73 21.44 -17.92
C ARG A 144 36.01 20.48 -16.76
N ARG A 145 36.88 19.52 -17.00
CA ARG A 145 37.32 18.56 -15.99
C ARG A 145 38.11 19.27 -14.87
N ALA A 146 37.87 18.91 -13.63
CA ALA A 146 38.66 19.38 -12.49
C ALA A 146 40.15 19.03 -12.67
N GLY A 147 41.04 19.98 -12.38
CA GLY A 147 42.48 19.81 -12.56
C GLY A 147 42.99 20.00 -14.00
N VAL A 148 42.13 20.43 -14.93
CA VAL A 148 42.48 20.73 -16.33
C VAL A 148 42.41 22.24 -16.59
N ASP A 149 43.29 22.75 -17.45
CA ASP A 149 43.35 24.17 -17.76
C ASP A 149 42.07 24.70 -18.41
N ALA A 150 41.75 25.97 -18.22
CA ALA A 150 40.53 26.64 -18.72
C ALA A 150 40.36 26.51 -20.25
N ASP A 151 41.48 26.56 -21.00
CA ASP A 151 41.48 26.47 -22.46
C ASP A 151 41.33 25.00 -23.00
N GLN A 152 41.25 24.02 -22.12
CA GLN A 152 41.05 22.60 -22.45
C GLN A 152 39.64 22.12 -22.14
N ALA A 153 38.70 23.05 -21.93
CA ALA A 153 37.30 22.72 -21.81
C ALA A 153 36.70 22.25 -23.16
N VAL A 154 35.62 21.52 -23.11
CA VAL A 154 34.98 20.93 -24.28
C VAL A 154 33.54 21.41 -24.43
N ARG A 155 33.13 21.67 -25.67
CA ARG A 155 31.73 21.82 -26.08
C ARG A 155 31.34 20.64 -26.96
N TRP A 156 30.29 19.95 -26.54
CA TRP A 156 29.65 18.86 -27.27
C TRP A 156 28.26 19.32 -27.70
N VAL A 157 27.86 19.10 -28.94
CA VAL A 157 26.56 19.52 -29.47
C VAL A 157 25.92 18.41 -30.29
N SER A 158 24.63 18.16 -30.08
CA SER A 158 23.85 17.23 -30.90
C SER A 158 22.40 17.67 -31.04
N ALA A 159 21.80 17.37 -32.19
CA ALA A 159 20.37 17.48 -32.45
C ALA A 159 19.60 16.14 -32.25
N GLY A 160 20.25 15.13 -31.68
CA GLY A 160 19.60 13.83 -31.46
C GLY A 160 19.37 12.97 -32.71
N THR A 161 20.01 13.32 -33.81
CA THR A 161 19.88 12.65 -35.13
C THR A 161 20.86 11.50 -35.36
N GLY A 162 21.67 11.19 -34.31
CA GLY A 162 22.70 10.16 -34.37
C GLY A 162 24.11 10.70 -34.62
N GLU A 163 24.25 12.00 -34.81
CA GLU A 163 25.52 12.71 -34.97
C GLU A 163 25.73 13.73 -33.88
N PHE A 164 26.98 14.05 -33.59
CA PHE A 164 27.36 15.10 -32.64
C PHE A 164 28.67 15.78 -33.06
N GLU A 165 28.84 17.00 -32.61
CA GLU A 165 30.03 17.81 -32.83
C GLU A 165 30.77 18.03 -31.52
N VAL A 166 32.09 18.08 -31.55
CA VAL A 166 32.94 18.34 -30.38
C VAL A 166 33.96 19.40 -30.76
N GLU A 167 34.08 20.43 -29.93
CA GLU A 167 35.10 21.45 -30.06
C GLU A 167 35.73 21.81 -28.72
N GLN A 168 36.99 22.22 -28.74
CA GLN A 168 37.67 22.77 -27.57
C GLN A 168 37.28 24.22 -27.37
N ILE A 169 36.95 24.57 -26.12
CA ILE A 169 36.52 25.92 -25.76
C ILE A 169 37.30 26.42 -24.52
N HIS A 170 37.13 27.69 -24.19
CA HIS A 170 37.57 28.27 -22.92
C HIS A 170 36.41 28.28 -21.92
N LYS A 171 36.65 27.75 -20.70
CA LYS A 171 35.67 27.78 -19.59
C LYS A 171 36.42 27.94 -18.27
N ASP A 172 36.19 29.08 -17.57
CA ASP A 172 36.89 29.42 -16.34
C ASP A 172 36.52 28.50 -15.16
N SER A 173 35.27 28.08 -15.05
CA SER A 173 34.79 27.21 -13.98
C SER A 173 34.90 25.73 -14.35
N ARG A 174 35.24 24.87 -13.39
CA ARG A 174 35.07 23.42 -13.56
C ARG A 174 33.60 23.03 -13.57
N GLY A 175 33.31 21.76 -13.92
CA GLY A 175 31.96 21.20 -13.93
C GLY A 175 31.32 21.22 -15.31
N THR A 176 30.03 20.98 -15.39
CA THR A 176 29.30 20.79 -16.64
C THR A 176 28.05 21.63 -16.70
N ASP A 177 27.84 22.30 -17.84
CA ASP A 177 26.59 22.99 -18.18
C ASP A 177 25.89 22.21 -19.30
N ILE A 178 24.65 21.76 -19.05
CA ILE A 178 23.78 21.12 -20.05
C ILE A 178 22.74 22.13 -20.46
N ILE A 179 22.84 22.61 -21.69
CA ILE A 179 21.98 23.65 -22.27
C ILE A 179 20.98 22.96 -23.21
N LEU A 180 19.71 22.95 -22.83
CA LEU A 180 18.61 22.42 -23.62
C LEU A 180 17.98 23.53 -24.44
N HIS A 181 18.03 23.43 -25.77
CA HIS A 181 17.31 24.32 -26.68
C HIS A 181 15.90 23.75 -26.83
N LEU A 182 14.94 24.38 -26.15
CA LEU A 182 13.59 23.83 -26.00
C LEU A 182 12.80 23.89 -27.30
N ARG A 183 11.98 22.86 -27.52
CA ARG A 183 11.00 22.82 -28.60
C ARG A 183 9.83 23.76 -28.30
N GLU A 184 9.10 24.15 -29.34
CA GLU A 184 7.91 25.02 -29.20
C GLU A 184 6.83 24.45 -28.26
N ASP A 185 6.68 23.14 -28.19
CA ASP A 185 5.73 22.45 -27.32
C ASP A 185 6.23 22.25 -25.88
N ALA A 186 7.46 22.67 -25.57
CA ALA A 186 8.12 22.52 -24.27
C ALA A 186 8.46 23.86 -23.60
N LEU A 187 7.93 24.98 -24.08
CA LEU A 187 8.27 26.31 -23.55
C LEU A 187 7.75 26.58 -22.13
N ASP A 188 6.80 25.77 -21.62
CA ASP A 188 6.36 25.88 -20.21
C ASP A 188 7.51 25.60 -19.22
N TYR A 189 8.59 24.93 -19.61
CA TYR A 189 9.79 24.74 -18.78
C TYR A 189 10.65 26.01 -18.63
N LEU A 190 10.30 27.09 -19.32
CA LEU A 190 10.85 28.44 -19.06
C LEU A 190 10.16 29.15 -17.89
N GLN A 191 9.17 28.50 -17.24
CA GLN A 191 8.45 29.06 -16.12
C GLN A 191 9.05 28.56 -14.80
N SER A 192 9.48 29.49 -13.96
CA SER A 192 10.13 29.21 -12.67
C SER A 192 9.30 28.27 -11.78
N HIS A 193 7.98 28.49 -11.68
CA HIS A 193 7.11 27.68 -10.83
C HIS A 193 7.04 26.20 -11.31
N LYS A 194 7.02 25.95 -12.62
CA LYS A 194 7.00 24.60 -13.21
C LYS A 194 8.28 23.85 -12.87
N VAL A 195 9.44 24.48 -13.05
CA VAL A 195 10.75 23.90 -12.73
C VAL A 195 10.87 23.62 -11.22
N LYS A 196 10.51 24.57 -10.37
CA LYS A 196 10.49 24.41 -8.90
C LYS A 196 9.61 23.23 -8.48
N GLN A 197 8.42 23.09 -9.07
CA GLN A 197 7.52 21.98 -8.79
C GLN A 197 8.14 20.62 -9.15
N ILE A 198 8.84 20.51 -10.27
CA ILE A 198 9.51 19.27 -10.70
C ILE A 198 10.68 18.94 -9.77
N ILE A 199 11.51 19.95 -9.41
CA ILE A 199 12.62 19.77 -8.48
C ILE A 199 12.10 19.24 -7.13
N ASN A 200 11.09 19.87 -6.56
CA ASN A 200 10.50 19.46 -5.28
C ASN A 200 9.86 18.07 -5.34
N LYS A 201 9.29 17.70 -6.48
CA LYS A 201 8.70 16.36 -6.64
C LYS A 201 9.74 15.26 -6.70
N TYR A 202 10.77 15.42 -7.53
CA TYR A 202 11.67 14.32 -7.89
C TYR A 202 13.04 14.37 -7.22
N SER A 203 13.51 15.56 -6.81
CA SER A 203 14.89 15.81 -6.39
C SER A 203 15.01 16.51 -5.05
N ASP A 204 13.91 16.65 -4.28
CA ASP A 204 13.88 17.41 -3.03
C ASP A 204 14.92 16.91 -2.00
N HIS A 205 15.18 15.64 -1.97
CA HIS A 205 16.03 14.98 -0.98
C HIS A 205 17.45 14.65 -1.45
N ILE A 206 17.83 15.06 -2.65
CA ILE A 206 19.22 14.98 -3.11
C ILE A 206 20.11 15.80 -2.16
N SER A 207 21.26 15.22 -1.76
CA SER A 207 22.13 15.77 -0.71
C SER A 207 22.90 17.05 -1.08
N LEU A 208 22.60 17.65 -2.21
CA LEU A 208 23.20 18.88 -2.72
C LEU A 208 22.13 19.96 -2.85
N PRO A 209 22.45 21.23 -2.62
CA PRO A 209 21.54 22.33 -2.94
C PRO A 209 21.32 22.37 -4.46
N ILE A 210 20.05 22.40 -4.84
CA ILE A 210 19.61 22.68 -6.22
C ILE A 210 19.12 24.11 -6.20
N GLU A 211 19.84 24.97 -6.87
CA GLU A 211 19.64 26.42 -6.79
C GLU A 211 19.00 26.98 -8.06
N MET A 212 18.10 27.92 -7.89
CA MET A 212 17.56 28.75 -8.96
C MET A 212 17.74 30.22 -8.63
N GLN A 213 17.71 31.09 -9.64
CA GLN A 213 17.73 32.52 -9.39
C GLN A 213 16.49 32.97 -8.63
N LYS A 214 16.70 33.72 -7.56
CA LYS A 214 15.61 34.26 -6.75
C LYS A 214 14.86 35.32 -7.54
N GLU A 215 13.55 35.20 -7.55
CA GLU A 215 12.64 36.11 -8.22
C GLU A 215 11.84 36.89 -7.18
N VAL A 216 11.71 38.18 -7.36
CA VAL A 216 10.87 39.06 -6.55
C VAL A 216 9.81 39.72 -7.41
N TRP A 217 8.58 39.75 -6.86
CA TRP A 217 7.50 40.47 -7.51
C TRP A 217 7.78 41.98 -7.47
N GLN A 218 7.85 42.61 -8.63
CA GLN A 218 7.97 44.06 -8.77
C GLN A 218 6.75 44.60 -9.50
N GLN A 219 6.12 45.58 -8.90
CA GLN A 219 5.07 46.37 -9.53
C GLN A 219 5.63 47.76 -9.81
N GLU A 220 5.65 48.18 -11.07
CA GLU A 220 6.00 49.56 -11.41
C GLU A 220 4.97 50.49 -10.76
N GLU A 221 5.47 51.56 -10.09
CA GLU A 221 4.59 52.61 -9.56
C GLU A 221 3.84 53.25 -10.73
N ALA A 222 2.52 53.33 -10.63
CA ALA A 222 1.69 53.96 -11.65
C ALA A 222 2.08 55.43 -11.77
N VAL A 223 2.49 55.86 -12.93
CA VAL A 223 2.69 57.29 -13.23
C VAL A 223 1.30 57.93 -13.28
N GLU A 224 1.15 59.10 -12.64
CA GLU A 224 -0.12 59.80 -12.52
C GLU A 224 -0.75 60.06 -13.91
N GLY A 225 -1.85 59.33 -14.21
CA GLY A 225 -2.57 59.39 -15.49
C GLY A 225 -2.41 58.19 -16.42
N GLU A 226 -1.60 57.18 -16.07
CA GLU A 226 -1.51 55.90 -16.83
C GLU A 226 -2.17 54.76 -16.04
N GLU A 227 -2.73 53.79 -16.77
CA GLU A 227 -3.19 52.55 -16.13
C GLU A 227 -2.00 51.79 -15.51
N PRO A 228 -2.17 51.26 -14.28
CA PRO A 228 -1.09 50.53 -13.63
C PRO A 228 -0.69 49.33 -14.49
N LYS A 229 0.59 49.21 -14.84
CA LYS A 229 1.12 48.05 -15.55
C LYS A 229 1.03 46.83 -14.64
N PRO A 230 0.71 45.64 -15.17
CA PRO A 230 0.73 44.42 -14.38
C PRO A 230 2.14 44.18 -13.81
N GLY A 231 2.23 43.89 -12.52
CA GLY A 231 3.50 43.54 -11.90
C GLY A 231 4.11 42.28 -12.57
N GLN A 232 5.43 42.19 -12.49
CA GLN A 232 6.18 41.05 -13.06
C GLN A 232 7.20 40.51 -12.06
N TYR A 233 7.55 39.24 -12.20
CA TYR A 233 8.66 38.65 -11.44
C TYR A 233 9.98 39.05 -12.09
N VAL A 234 10.90 39.56 -11.29
CA VAL A 234 12.23 40.00 -11.73
C VAL A 234 13.30 39.19 -11.01
N LYS A 235 14.26 38.67 -11.77
CA LYS A 235 15.41 37.94 -11.22
C LYS A 235 16.33 38.89 -10.49
N THR A 236 16.68 38.58 -9.24
CA THR A 236 17.53 39.46 -8.39
C THR A 236 19.02 39.24 -8.61
N GLY A 237 19.41 38.18 -9.32
CA GLY A 237 20.81 37.75 -9.44
C GLY A 237 21.32 36.94 -8.25
N GLU A 238 20.56 36.81 -7.16
CA GLU A 238 20.85 35.92 -6.03
C GLU A 238 20.38 34.51 -6.34
N TRP A 239 21.11 33.52 -5.83
CA TRP A 239 20.71 32.09 -5.92
C TRP A 239 20.01 31.69 -4.63
N GLU A 240 18.95 30.92 -4.75
CA GLU A 240 18.22 30.31 -3.63
C GLU A 240 18.11 28.80 -3.83
N ALA A 241 18.34 28.03 -2.76
CA ALA A 241 18.11 26.60 -2.77
C ALA A 241 16.61 26.29 -2.84
N ILE A 242 16.20 25.46 -3.79
CA ILE A 242 14.80 25.09 -4.04
C ILE A 242 14.43 23.79 -3.31
N ASN A 243 15.38 22.89 -3.18
CA ASN A 243 15.18 21.59 -2.54
C ASN A 243 15.56 21.62 -1.05
N SER A 244 15.06 20.64 -0.29
CA SER A 244 15.39 20.46 1.14
C SER A 244 16.83 20.01 1.37
N ALA A 245 17.49 19.46 0.36
CA ALA A 245 18.85 18.89 0.39
C ALA A 245 19.12 17.92 1.54
N SER A 246 18.07 17.42 2.17
CA SER A 246 18.12 16.47 3.30
C SER A 246 16.99 15.47 3.23
N ALA A 247 17.26 14.24 3.63
CA ALA A 247 16.27 13.18 3.74
C ALA A 247 16.16 12.78 5.22
N LEU A 248 15.02 13.07 5.86
CA LEU A 248 14.81 12.81 7.29
C LEU A 248 15.07 11.34 7.63
N TRP A 249 14.67 10.42 6.74
CA TRP A 249 14.85 8.98 6.94
C TRP A 249 16.30 8.49 6.86
N THR A 250 17.23 9.30 6.38
CA THR A 250 18.67 8.96 6.36
C THR A 250 19.41 9.40 7.63
N ARG A 251 18.77 10.25 8.46
CA ARG A 251 19.34 10.73 9.72
C ARG A 251 19.26 9.65 10.79
N ASN A 252 20.14 9.73 11.78
CA ASN A 252 20.04 8.86 12.95
C ASN A 252 18.73 9.15 13.69
N LYS A 253 17.94 8.08 13.97
CA LYS A 253 16.64 8.20 14.67
C LYS A 253 16.72 8.94 16.02
N ASN A 254 17.88 8.91 16.68
CA ASN A 254 18.09 9.59 17.96
C ASN A 254 18.31 11.12 17.79
N GLU A 255 18.52 11.60 16.58
CA GLU A 255 18.73 13.01 16.26
C GLU A 255 17.47 13.68 15.66
N VAL A 256 16.43 12.88 15.44
CA VAL A 256 15.16 13.36 14.88
C VAL A 256 14.13 13.48 15.99
N THR A 257 13.54 14.67 16.16
CA THR A 257 12.52 14.91 17.18
C THR A 257 11.14 14.41 16.74
N GLU A 258 10.23 14.24 17.70
CA GLU A 258 8.85 13.84 17.43
C GLU A 258 8.14 14.85 16.51
N GLU A 259 8.36 16.14 16.74
CA GLU A 259 7.78 17.20 15.93
C GLU A 259 8.24 17.10 14.47
N GLN A 260 9.52 16.78 14.24
CA GLN A 260 10.06 16.59 12.88
C GLN A 260 9.42 15.38 12.18
N TYR A 261 9.19 14.27 12.90
CA TYR A 261 8.46 13.12 12.35
C TYR A 261 7.02 13.46 11.99
N VAL A 262 6.32 14.20 12.86
CA VAL A 262 4.93 14.61 12.64
C VAL A 262 4.83 15.61 11.47
N GLU A 263 5.72 16.58 11.40
CA GLU A 263 5.76 17.55 10.30
C GLU A 263 6.06 16.88 8.96
N PHE A 264 7.05 15.98 8.94
CA PHE A 264 7.36 15.18 7.76
C PHE A 264 6.16 14.35 7.29
N TYR A 265 5.45 13.69 8.22
CA TYR A 265 4.24 12.95 7.90
C TYR A 265 3.17 13.82 7.25
N LYS A 266 2.90 15.01 7.81
CA LYS A 266 1.89 15.94 7.26
C LYS A 266 2.22 16.38 5.84
N ASN A 267 3.50 16.65 5.58
CA ASN A 267 3.97 17.02 4.25
C ASN A 267 3.90 15.84 3.26
N LEU A 268 4.22 14.62 3.72
CA LEU A 268 4.23 13.42 2.91
C LEU A 268 2.82 12.97 2.49
N SER A 269 1.89 12.95 3.46
CA SER A 269 0.54 12.40 3.32
C SER A 269 -0.51 13.45 2.93
N HIS A 270 -0.17 14.75 3.04
CA HIS A 270 -1.11 15.86 2.96
C HIS A 270 -2.25 15.77 3.99
N ASP A 271 -2.02 15.07 5.10
CA ASP A 271 -2.92 14.97 6.23
C ASP A 271 -2.51 16.00 7.30
N PHE A 272 -3.46 16.78 7.78
CA PHE A 272 -3.21 17.78 8.82
C PHE A 272 -3.20 17.19 10.25
N ALA A 273 -3.69 15.97 10.42
CA ALA A 273 -3.65 15.28 11.70
C ALA A 273 -2.28 14.65 11.98
N ALA A 274 -1.95 14.46 13.25
CA ALA A 274 -0.75 13.71 13.61
C ALA A 274 -0.96 12.20 13.41
N PRO A 275 0.07 11.44 13.02
CA PRO A 275 0.00 9.98 12.92
C PRO A 275 -0.14 9.35 14.31
N LEU A 276 -0.75 8.16 14.39
CA LEU A 276 -0.85 7.39 15.65
C LEU A 276 0.51 6.85 16.09
N ALA A 277 1.28 6.39 15.15
CA ALA A 277 2.60 5.81 15.40
C ALA A 277 3.46 5.85 14.14
N TRP A 278 4.78 5.71 14.32
CA TRP A 278 5.74 5.58 13.23
C TRP A 278 6.87 4.64 13.60
N ALA A 279 7.55 4.15 12.56
CA ALA A 279 8.73 3.32 12.69
C ALA A 279 9.80 3.79 11.72
N HIS A 280 10.97 4.13 12.23
CA HIS A 280 12.14 4.54 11.46
C HIS A 280 13.26 3.54 11.66
N ASN A 281 13.66 2.84 10.60
CA ASN A 281 14.72 1.82 10.67
C ASN A 281 15.57 1.81 9.39
N ARG A 282 16.85 1.53 9.59
CA ARG A 282 17.76 1.11 8.54
C ARG A 282 17.93 -0.41 8.64
N VAL A 283 17.71 -1.09 7.54
CA VAL A 283 17.86 -2.55 7.43
C VAL A 283 19.13 -2.82 6.64
N GLU A 284 20.04 -3.57 7.26
CA GLU A 284 21.29 -4.00 6.67
C GLU A 284 21.27 -5.52 6.46
N GLY A 285 21.72 -5.98 5.30
CA GLY A 285 21.68 -7.40 4.96
C GLY A 285 21.95 -7.65 3.48
N SER A 286 21.35 -8.69 2.92
CA SER A 286 21.42 -8.99 1.47
C SER A 286 20.71 -7.94 0.61
N THR A 287 19.76 -7.24 1.17
CA THR A 287 19.06 -6.10 0.59
C THR A 287 19.09 -4.98 1.61
N GLU A 288 19.76 -3.87 1.27
CA GLU A 288 19.87 -2.72 2.14
C GLU A 288 18.80 -1.68 1.80
N TYR A 289 18.06 -1.24 2.83
CA TYR A 289 17.06 -0.19 2.67
C TYR A 289 16.76 0.53 3.98
N THR A 290 16.29 1.75 3.86
CA THR A 290 15.75 2.53 4.97
C THR A 290 14.25 2.62 4.83
N GLN A 291 13.53 2.48 5.93
CA GLN A 291 12.07 2.63 5.97
C GLN A 291 11.67 3.62 7.06
N LEU A 292 10.76 4.51 6.71
CA LEU A 292 10.05 5.39 7.63
C LEU A 292 8.56 5.21 7.36
N LEU A 293 7.88 4.45 8.21
CA LEU A 293 6.50 4.04 8.05
C LEU A 293 5.62 4.66 9.12
N TYR A 294 4.45 5.15 8.74
CA TYR A 294 3.47 5.80 9.59
C TYR A 294 2.13 5.09 9.57
N VAL A 295 1.46 5.09 10.70
CA VAL A 295 0.05 4.70 10.84
C VAL A 295 -0.77 5.97 11.01
N PRO A 296 -1.66 6.32 10.06
CA PRO A 296 -2.55 7.46 10.16
C PRO A 296 -3.50 7.38 11.35
N SER A 297 -4.02 8.52 11.79
CA SER A 297 -5.06 8.56 12.84
C SER A 297 -6.48 8.39 12.31
N LYS A 298 -6.67 8.49 10.99
CA LYS A 298 -7.97 8.37 10.33
C LYS A 298 -7.84 7.61 9.00
N ALA A 299 -8.82 6.78 8.71
CA ALA A 299 -8.90 6.08 7.44
C ALA A 299 -9.26 7.04 6.31
N ALA A 300 -8.59 6.88 5.15
CA ALA A 300 -8.98 7.56 3.93
C ALA A 300 -10.37 7.10 3.48
N ALA A 301 -11.17 8.01 2.91
CA ALA A 301 -12.55 7.70 2.50
C ALA A 301 -12.66 6.53 1.51
N ASN A 302 -11.64 6.31 0.72
CA ASN A 302 -11.56 5.27 -0.30
C ASN A 302 -10.88 3.97 0.18
N ILE A 303 -10.55 3.82 1.48
CA ILE A 303 -9.75 2.68 1.99
C ILE A 303 -10.33 1.31 1.66
N PHE A 304 -11.66 1.24 1.50
CA PHE A 304 -12.39 0.00 1.17
C PHE A 304 -12.69 -0.16 -0.32
N THR A 305 -12.24 0.76 -1.17
CA THR A 305 -12.43 0.67 -2.62
C THR A 305 -11.24 -0.04 -3.27
N ARG A 306 -11.44 -0.53 -4.51
CA ARG A 306 -10.35 -1.12 -5.31
C ARG A 306 -9.28 -0.10 -5.71
N GLU A 307 -9.60 1.17 -5.62
CA GLU A 307 -8.71 2.29 -5.97
C GLU A 307 -7.84 2.71 -4.78
N ALA A 308 -8.05 2.13 -3.60
CA ALA A 308 -7.24 2.41 -2.43
C ALA A 308 -5.82 1.90 -2.66
N LYS A 309 -4.87 2.81 -2.67
CA LYS A 309 -3.45 2.54 -2.85
C LYS A 309 -2.71 2.71 -1.54
N ALA A 310 -1.62 1.96 -1.40
CA ALA A 310 -0.71 2.14 -0.29
C ALA A 310 0.08 3.44 -0.49
N GLY A 311 0.08 4.32 0.51
CA GLY A 311 0.80 5.61 0.43
C GLY A 311 2.31 5.48 0.71
N ILE A 312 2.96 4.48 0.14
CA ILE A 312 4.41 4.29 0.27
C ILE A 312 5.10 4.95 -0.92
N LYS A 313 5.94 5.95 -0.64
CA LYS A 313 6.82 6.57 -1.63
C LYS A 313 8.11 5.80 -1.72
N LEU A 314 8.47 5.40 -2.92
CA LEU A 314 9.74 4.73 -3.20
C LEU A 314 10.78 5.73 -3.64
N TYR A 315 11.92 5.66 -2.98
CA TYR A 315 13.16 6.34 -3.36
C TYR A 315 14.25 5.33 -3.65
N VAL A 316 15.13 5.68 -4.57
CA VAL A 316 16.40 4.97 -4.79
C VAL A 316 17.50 6.01 -4.67
N LYS A 317 18.35 5.83 -3.64
CA LYS A 317 19.43 6.78 -3.33
C LYS A 317 18.92 8.22 -3.22
N ARG A 318 17.84 8.43 -2.49
CA ARG A 318 17.15 9.72 -2.24
C ARG A 318 16.49 10.37 -3.47
N VAL A 319 16.52 9.72 -4.63
CA VAL A 319 15.78 10.17 -5.82
C VAL A 319 14.40 9.53 -5.81
N PHE A 320 13.37 10.33 -5.95
CA PHE A 320 11.99 9.86 -6.03
C PHE A 320 11.78 9.02 -7.29
N ILE A 321 11.18 7.84 -7.10
CA ILE A 321 10.89 6.89 -8.17
C ILE A 321 9.39 6.86 -8.46
N MET A 322 8.58 6.58 -7.43
CA MET A 322 7.13 6.49 -7.58
C MET A 322 6.39 6.75 -6.28
N ASP A 323 5.16 7.23 -6.42
CA ASP A 323 4.14 7.18 -5.38
C ASP A 323 3.46 5.81 -5.39
N ASP A 324 2.78 5.47 -4.30
CA ASP A 324 1.90 4.31 -4.21
C ASP A 324 2.58 3.00 -4.62
N ALA A 325 3.76 2.73 -4.04
CA ALA A 325 4.51 1.50 -4.30
C ALA A 325 3.84 0.27 -3.66
N ASP A 326 2.72 -0.17 -4.23
CA ASP A 326 1.87 -1.27 -3.72
C ASP A 326 2.63 -2.59 -3.54
N ASN A 327 3.67 -2.81 -4.35
CA ASN A 327 4.50 -4.01 -4.24
C ASN A 327 5.36 -4.06 -2.98
N LEU A 328 5.53 -2.94 -2.27
CA LEU A 328 6.39 -2.83 -1.09
C LEU A 328 5.65 -3.06 0.23
N ILE A 329 4.33 -3.23 0.21
CA ILE A 329 3.52 -3.54 1.39
C ILE A 329 2.34 -4.44 1.01
N PRO A 330 1.88 -5.37 1.87
CA PRO A 330 0.67 -6.16 1.62
C PRO A 330 -0.59 -5.29 1.61
N ASN A 331 -1.60 -5.71 0.84
CA ASN A 331 -2.82 -4.94 0.65
C ASN A 331 -3.60 -4.70 1.95
N TYR A 332 -3.61 -5.65 2.88
CA TYR A 332 -4.24 -5.49 4.20
C TYR A 332 -3.57 -4.43 5.10
N LEU A 333 -2.40 -3.90 4.69
CA LEU A 333 -1.71 -2.78 5.33
C LEU A 333 -1.71 -1.51 4.48
N ARG A 334 -2.60 -1.39 3.49
CA ARG A 334 -2.68 -0.24 2.55
C ARG A 334 -2.95 1.10 3.22
N PHE A 335 -3.33 1.11 4.49
CA PHE A 335 -3.45 2.34 5.28
C PHE A 335 -2.10 2.95 5.66
N VAL A 336 -1.00 2.21 5.54
CA VAL A 336 0.33 2.68 5.93
C VAL A 336 0.81 3.71 4.92
N GLN A 337 1.32 4.82 5.46
CA GLN A 337 1.97 5.89 4.71
C GLN A 337 3.46 5.85 4.99
N GLY A 338 4.29 6.33 4.09
CA GLY A 338 5.71 6.40 4.41
C GLY A 338 6.65 6.43 3.23
N VAL A 339 7.92 6.20 3.55
CA VAL A 339 9.03 6.18 2.62
C VAL A 339 9.80 4.89 2.75
N VAL A 340 10.16 4.32 1.61
CA VAL A 340 11.18 3.29 1.48
C VAL A 340 12.25 3.80 0.53
N ASP A 341 13.52 3.78 0.98
CA ASP A 341 14.68 4.18 0.18
C ASP A 341 15.68 3.03 0.14
N SER A 342 15.98 2.52 -1.05
CA SER A 342 16.90 1.41 -1.25
C SER A 342 17.87 1.68 -2.40
N ALA A 343 19.14 1.32 -2.20
CA ALA A 343 20.16 1.43 -3.23
C ALA A 343 20.12 0.28 -4.26
N ASP A 344 19.53 -0.86 -3.88
CA ASP A 344 19.72 -2.16 -4.56
C ASP A 344 18.50 -2.65 -5.35
N LEU A 345 17.40 -1.88 -5.35
CA LEU A 345 16.17 -2.31 -6.05
C LEU A 345 16.38 -2.37 -7.57
N PRO A 346 15.99 -3.48 -8.23
CA PRO A 346 16.01 -3.60 -9.67
C PRO A 346 14.89 -2.76 -10.29
N LEU A 347 15.27 -1.58 -10.75
CA LEU A 347 14.39 -0.72 -11.52
C LEU A 347 14.50 -1.03 -13.00
N ASN A 348 13.43 -0.77 -13.76
CA ASN A 348 13.52 -0.73 -15.21
C ASN A 348 14.39 0.47 -15.66
N VAL A 349 14.73 0.52 -16.94
CA VAL A 349 15.63 1.55 -17.49
C VAL A 349 15.09 2.97 -17.29
N SER A 350 13.75 3.15 -17.32
CA SER A 350 13.08 4.45 -17.08
C SER A 350 12.97 4.80 -15.60
N ARG A 351 13.22 3.86 -14.69
CA ARG A 351 13.01 4.00 -13.24
C ARG A 351 11.57 4.38 -12.85
N GLU A 352 10.59 4.04 -13.67
CA GLU A 352 9.17 4.31 -13.41
C GLU A 352 8.43 3.08 -12.92
N LEU A 353 8.99 1.90 -13.13
CA LEU A 353 8.37 0.63 -12.77
C LEU A 353 9.31 -0.19 -11.88
N LEU A 354 8.76 -0.66 -10.78
CA LEU A 354 9.42 -1.61 -9.91
C LEU A 354 9.16 -3.02 -10.46
N GLN A 355 10.23 -3.73 -10.80
CA GLN A 355 10.12 -5.12 -11.24
C GLN A 355 9.97 -6.05 -10.03
N GLU A 356 9.08 -7.03 -10.13
CA GLU A 356 9.02 -8.09 -9.12
C GLU A 356 10.36 -8.82 -9.03
N SER A 357 10.92 -8.83 -7.84
CA SER A 357 12.21 -9.44 -7.54
C SER A 357 12.22 -10.00 -6.13
N ARG A 358 13.27 -10.75 -5.81
CA ARG A 358 13.51 -11.23 -4.45
C ARG A 358 13.65 -10.06 -3.46
N ASP A 359 14.28 -8.96 -3.88
CA ASP A 359 14.51 -7.79 -3.03
C ASP A 359 13.20 -7.07 -2.71
N VAL A 360 12.33 -6.88 -3.71
CA VAL A 360 10.98 -6.33 -3.52
C VAL A 360 10.19 -7.16 -2.52
N LYS A 361 10.20 -8.49 -2.66
CA LYS A 361 9.54 -9.39 -1.72
C LYS A 361 10.12 -9.29 -0.31
N THR A 362 11.44 -9.22 -0.17
CA THR A 362 12.14 -9.08 1.11
C THR A 362 11.75 -7.78 1.82
N ILE A 363 11.69 -6.66 1.07
CA ILE A 363 11.27 -5.36 1.61
C ILE A 363 9.80 -5.40 2.02
N ARG A 364 8.91 -5.96 1.18
CA ARG A 364 7.48 -6.13 1.49
C ARG A 364 7.26 -6.89 2.80
N GLU A 365 7.92 -8.03 2.97
CA GLU A 365 7.85 -8.83 4.19
C GLU A 365 8.44 -8.10 5.41
N GLY A 366 9.53 -7.35 5.20
CA GLY A 366 10.17 -6.53 6.23
C GLY A 366 9.27 -5.39 6.70
N ASN A 367 8.62 -4.68 5.76
CA ASN A 367 7.67 -3.62 6.04
C ASN A 367 6.46 -4.16 6.82
N ALA A 368 5.86 -5.26 6.36
CA ALA A 368 4.73 -5.90 7.03
C ALA A 368 5.08 -6.29 8.47
N ARG A 369 6.22 -6.96 8.65
CA ARG A 369 6.70 -7.37 9.98
C ARG A 369 6.92 -6.18 10.89
N ARG A 370 7.43 -5.07 10.36
CA ARG A 370 7.70 -3.86 11.15
C ARG A 370 6.42 -3.18 11.60
N VAL A 371 5.44 -3.03 10.70
CA VAL A 371 4.13 -2.47 11.02
C VAL A 371 3.42 -3.31 12.09
N LEU A 372 3.37 -4.63 11.90
CA LEU A 372 2.76 -5.53 12.89
C LEU A 372 3.46 -5.48 14.25
N THR A 373 4.79 -5.32 14.29
CA THR A 373 5.55 -5.16 15.54
C THR A 373 5.20 -3.85 16.24
N MET A 374 5.04 -2.77 15.49
CA MET A 374 4.64 -1.45 16.02
C MET A 374 3.23 -1.50 16.61
N LEU A 375 2.29 -2.13 15.90
CA LEU A 375 0.92 -2.31 16.38
C LEU A 375 0.84 -3.22 17.62
N ASP A 376 1.64 -4.28 17.68
CA ASP A 376 1.73 -5.18 18.84
C ASP A 376 2.27 -4.45 20.07
N ALA A 377 3.24 -3.55 19.90
CA ALA A 377 3.75 -2.71 20.97
C ALA A 377 2.67 -1.78 21.54
N LEU A 378 1.88 -1.13 20.68
CA LEU A 378 0.73 -0.32 21.10
C LEU A 378 -0.34 -1.15 21.82
N ALA A 379 -0.64 -2.35 21.28
CA ALA A 379 -1.67 -3.23 21.84
C ALA A 379 -1.32 -3.76 23.24
N LYS A 380 -0.04 -3.90 23.55
CA LYS A 380 0.49 -4.43 24.82
C LYS A 380 0.93 -3.35 25.81
N SER A 381 0.95 -2.08 25.39
CA SER A 381 1.38 -0.98 26.23
C SER A 381 0.42 -0.79 27.41
N GLU A 382 0.98 -0.55 28.58
CA GLU A 382 0.23 -0.18 29.79
C GLU A 382 -0.03 1.34 29.87
N ASP A 383 0.58 2.13 28.99
CA ASP A 383 0.35 3.57 28.92
C ASP A 383 -1.03 3.88 28.33
N GLU A 384 -1.80 4.70 29.01
CA GLU A 384 -3.18 5.06 28.59
C GLU A 384 -3.23 5.72 27.21
N LYS A 385 -2.21 6.50 26.84
CA LYS A 385 -2.14 7.17 25.54
C LYS A 385 -1.94 6.15 24.41
N ASP A 386 -1.08 5.16 24.62
CA ASP A 386 -0.85 4.11 23.62
C ASP A 386 -2.07 3.20 23.49
N GLN A 387 -2.75 2.90 24.58
CA GLN A 387 -4.02 2.16 24.56
C GLN A 387 -5.09 2.91 23.76
N GLU A 388 -5.19 4.24 23.93
CA GLU A 388 -6.14 5.06 23.17
C GLU A 388 -5.75 5.16 21.69
N LYS A 389 -4.44 5.24 21.37
CA LYS A 389 -3.94 5.15 20.00
C LYS A 389 -4.31 3.80 19.37
N PHE A 390 -4.15 2.69 20.10
CA PHE A 390 -4.52 1.37 19.61
C PHE A 390 -6.03 1.22 19.39
N LYS A 391 -6.88 1.73 20.29
CA LYS A 391 -8.35 1.76 20.11
C LYS A 391 -8.73 2.56 18.87
N THR A 392 -8.12 3.73 18.68
CA THR A 392 -8.33 4.56 17.49
C THR A 392 -7.90 3.82 16.24
N PHE A 393 -6.72 3.21 16.24
CA PHE A 393 -6.23 2.37 15.14
C PHE A 393 -7.24 1.27 14.80
N TYR A 394 -7.69 0.52 15.81
CA TYR A 394 -8.57 -0.62 15.56
C TYR A 394 -9.94 -0.21 15.04
N ARG A 395 -10.49 0.91 15.52
CA ARG A 395 -11.73 1.49 15.03
C ARG A 395 -11.64 1.87 13.54
N GLU A 396 -10.52 2.47 13.12
CA GLU A 396 -10.33 2.97 11.75
C GLU A 396 -9.91 1.86 10.77
N PHE A 397 -9.08 0.93 11.21
CA PHE A 397 -8.38 -0.03 10.32
C PHE A 397 -8.59 -1.50 10.68
N GLY A 398 -9.31 -1.82 11.73
CA GLY A 398 -9.48 -3.19 12.21
C GLY A 398 -10.07 -4.13 11.16
N SER A 399 -11.05 -3.69 10.40
CA SER A 399 -11.66 -4.50 9.34
C SER A 399 -10.71 -4.71 8.16
N VAL A 400 -9.88 -3.71 7.81
CA VAL A 400 -8.83 -3.85 6.77
C VAL A 400 -7.74 -4.81 7.24
N LEU A 401 -7.33 -4.73 8.52
CA LEU A 401 -6.33 -5.63 9.11
C LEU A 401 -6.77 -7.11 9.03
N LYS A 402 -8.06 -7.38 9.19
CA LYS A 402 -8.63 -8.75 9.10
C LYS A 402 -8.45 -9.42 7.75
N GLU A 403 -8.34 -8.63 6.66
CA GLU A 403 -8.06 -9.15 5.32
C GLU A 403 -6.74 -9.94 5.28
N GLY A 404 -5.78 -9.56 6.14
CA GLY A 404 -4.50 -10.25 6.27
C GLY A 404 -4.59 -11.71 6.71
N LEU A 405 -5.70 -12.14 7.30
CA LEU A 405 -5.92 -13.55 7.67
C LEU A 405 -5.97 -14.46 6.45
N GLY A 406 -6.47 -13.98 5.33
CA GLY A 406 -6.50 -14.70 4.06
C GLY A 406 -5.32 -14.38 3.12
N GLU A 407 -4.64 -13.25 3.31
CA GLU A 407 -3.57 -12.79 2.42
C GLU A 407 -2.16 -13.18 2.91
N ASP A 408 -1.91 -13.14 4.22
CA ASP A 408 -0.57 -13.28 4.82
C ASP A 408 -0.52 -14.43 5.83
N PHE A 409 -0.39 -15.63 5.31
CA PHE A 409 -0.33 -16.85 6.13
C PHE A 409 0.85 -16.85 7.11
N GLY A 410 1.97 -16.20 6.75
CA GLY A 410 3.16 -16.13 7.59
C GLY A 410 2.98 -15.26 8.84
N ASN A 411 2.10 -14.26 8.78
CA ASN A 411 1.82 -13.35 9.88
C ASN A 411 0.44 -13.56 10.53
N ARG A 412 -0.32 -14.57 10.13
CA ARG A 412 -1.71 -14.82 10.59
C ARG A 412 -1.82 -14.83 12.12
N GLU A 413 -0.94 -15.53 12.80
CA GLU A 413 -0.94 -15.57 14.27
C GLU A 413 -0.71 -14.19 14.89
N ARG A 414 0.15 -13.40 14.31
CA ARG A 414 0.43 -12.02 14.77
C ARG A 414 -0.80 -11.14 14.56
N ILE A 415 -1.47 -11.28 13.42
CA ILE A 415 -2.69 -10.54 13.11
C ILE A 415 -3.79 -10.93 14.11
N LEU A 416 -4.01 -12.23 14.36
CA LEU A 416 -5.00 -12.71 15.33
C LEU A 416 -4.82 -12.10 16.74
N LYS A 417 -3.58 -11.91 17.18
CA LYS A 417 -3.28 -11.27 18.49
C LYS A 417 -3.67 -9.79 18.53
N LEU A 418 -3.71 -9.12 17.38
CA LEU A 418 -4.09 -7.72 17.25
C LEU A 418 -5.60 -7.51 17.15
N LEU A 419 -6.38 -8.53 16.80
CA LEU A 419 -7.82 -8.40 16.62
C LEU A 419 -8.55 -8.14 17.94
N ARG A 420 -9.65 -7.38 17.84
CA ARG A 420 -10.57 -7.07 18.93
C ARG A 420 -11.99 -7.35 18.48
N PHE A 421 -12.79 -7.85 19.40
CA PHE A 421 -14.16 -8.28 19.12
C PHE A 421 -15.12 -7.75 20.19
N SER A 422 -16.37 -7.58 19.79
CA SER A 422 -17.50 -7.58 20.72
C SER A 422 -17.79 -9.02 21.14
N THR A 423 -18.44 -9.20 22.28
CA THR A 423 -18.83 -10.52 22.76
C THR A 423 -20.27 -10.52 23.26
N SER A 424 -20.83 -11.70 23.52
CA SER A 424 -22.14 -11.83 24.17
C SER A 424 -22.23 -11.16 25.56
N ASN A 425 -21.07 -10.90 26.18
CA ASN A 425 -20.96 -10.27 27.50
C ASN A 425 -20.55 -8.80 27.45
N ASN A 426 -20.00 -8.32 26.32
CA ASN A 426 -19.50 -6.95 26.16
C ASN A 426 -19.69 -6.45 24.72
N ASP A 427 -20.47 -5.39 24.58
CA ASP A 427 -20.75 -4.77 23.29
C ASP A 427 -19.56 -3.99 22.70
N ALA A 428 -18.62 -3.58 23.53
CA ALA A 428 -17.45 -2.84 23.07
C ALA A 428 -16.52 -3.75 22.27
N VAL A 429 -16.01 -3.26 21.15
CA VAL A 429 -14.99 -3.94 20.32
C VAL A 429 -13.63 -3.82 21.01
N SER A 430 -13.46 -4.57 22.11
CA SER A 430 -12.27 -4.47 22.97
C SER A 430 -11.68 -5.81 23.40
N THR A 431 -12.40 -6.91 23.26
CA THR A 431 -11.95 -8.23 23.71
C THR A 431 -10.96 -8.82 22.70
N SER A 432 -9.75 -9.14 23.14
CA SER A 432 -8.79 -9.93 22.36
C SER A 432 -9.09 -11.43 22.47
N LEU A 433 -8.51 -12.24 21.57
CA LEU A 433 -8.60 -13.70 21.66
C LEU A 433 -7.91 -14.24 22.92
N GLN A 434 -6.84 -13.58 23.39
CA GLN A 434 -6.18 -13.91 24.65
C GLN A 434 -7.10 -13.66 25.84
N ASP A 435 -7.78 -12.51 25.88
CA ASP A 435 -8.72 -12.16 26.96
C ASP A 435 -9.89 -13.14 27.01
N TYR A 436 -10.43 -13.49 25.83
CA TYR A 436 -11.47 -14.51 25.72
C TYR A 436 -10.99 -15.84 26.31
N LYS A 437 -9.82 -16.31 25.84
CA LYS A 437 -9.24 -17.59 26.26
C LYS A 437 -8.97 -17.63 27.78
N ALA A 438 -8.52 -16.51 28.37
CA ALA A 438 -8.29 -16.38 29.80
C ALA A 438 -9.59 -16.48 30.65
N ARG A 439 -10.75 -16.19 30.03
CA ARG A 439 -12.06 -16.24 30.70
C ARG A 439 -12.86 -17.52 30.40
N MET A 440 -12.33 -18.41 29.54
CA MET A 440 -13.01 -19.67 29.22
C MET A 440 -13.23 -20.49 30.47
N PRO A 441 -14.47 -20.98 30.73
CA PRO A 441 -14.72 -21.88 31.84
C PRO A 441 -14.00 -23.23 31.65
N GLU A 442 -13.73 -23.88 32.78
CA GLU A 442 -13.14 -25.22 32.77
C GLU A 442 -14.03 -26.19 32.00
N GLY A 443 -13.43 -27.00 31.10
CA GLY A 443 -14.14 -27.93 30.23
C GLY A 443 -14.58 -27.37 28.87
N GLN A 444 -14.48 -26.06 28.63
CA GLN A 444 -14.71 -25.47 27.30
C GLN A 444 -13.55 -25.80 26.37
N LYS A 445 -13.85 -26.41 25.20
CA LYS A 445 -12.82 -26.90 24.26
C LYS A 445 -12.56 -25.99 23.08
N ALA A 446 -13.43 -25.02 22.81
CA ALA A 446 -13.32 -24.15 21.65
C ALA A 446 -13.60 -22.67 21.98
N ILE A 447 -13.05 -21.78 21.18
CA ILE A 447 -13.45 -20.37 21.11
C ILE A 447 -14.66 -20.29 20.18
N TYR A 448 -15.81 -19.87 20.75
CA TYR A 448 -17.05 -19.77 19.98
C TYR A 448 -17.21 -18.39 19.38
N TYR A 449 -17.67 -18.35 18.13
CA TYR A 449 -17.99 -17.11 17.45
C TYR A 449 -19.23 -17.23 16.55
N VAL A 450 -19.88 -16.12 16.29
CA VAL A 450 -20.96 -15.98 15.30
C VAL A 450 -20.65 -14.82 14.37
N THR A 451 -20.93 -15.00 13.09
CA THR A 451 -20.86 -13.95 12.07
C THR A 451 -22.26 -13.48 11.72
N ALA A 452 -22.46 -12.17 11.55
CA ALA A 452 -23.76 -11.59 11.19
C ALA A 452 -23.57 -10.26 10.43
N ASP A 453 -24.66 -9.78 9.76
CA ASP A 453 -24.64 -8.53 9.00
C ASP A 453 -24.57 -7.28 9.90
N SER A 454 -24.84 -7.41 11.19
CA SER A 454 -24.74 -6.34 12.18
C SER A 454 -24.54 -6.89 13.60
N LEU A 455 -24.01 -6.06 14.48
CA LEU A 455 -23.86 -6.42 15.91
C LEU A 455 -25.22 -6.78 16.55
N ASN A 456 -26.29 -6.05 16.21
CA ASN A 456 -27.61 -6.35 16.72
C ASN A 456 -28.13 -7.71 16.24
N ALA A 457 -27.91 -8.07 14.97
CA ALA A 457 -28.25 -9.39 14.46
C ALA A 457 -27.44 -10.49 15.17
N ALA A 458 -26.14 -10.30 15.33
CA ALA A 458 -25.29 -11.24 16.08
C ALA A 458 -25.78 -11.44 17.51
N LYS A 459 -26.08 -10.38 18.25
CA LYS A 459 -26.54 -10.41 19.66
C LYS A 459 -27.87 -11.14 19.85
N ASN A 460 -28.76 -11.01 18.88
CA ASN A 460 -30.12 -11.56 18.94
C ASN A 460 -30.25 -12.88 18.15
N SER A 461 -29.13 -13.44 17.69
CA SER A 461 -29.15 -14.71 16.99
C SER A 461 -29.71 -15.83 17.88
N PRO A 462 -30.70 -16.62 17.42
CA PRO A 462 -31.24 -17.77 18.14
C PRO A 462 -30.18 -18.77 18.53
N GLN A 463 -29.11 -18.84 17.78
CA GLN A 463 -28.01 -19.78 17.99
C GLN A 463 -27.19 -19.49 19.26
N LEU A 464 -27.34 -18.29 19.85
CA LEU A 464 -26.70 -17.91 21.12
C LEU A 464 -27.50 -18.33 22.37
N GLU A 465 -28.75 -18.75 22.22
CA GLU A 465 -29.65 -18.99 23.37
C GLU A 465 -29.08 -20.01 24.36
N LEU A 466 -28.56 -21.14 23.85
CA LEU A 466 -27.92 -22.16 24.69
C LEU A 466 -26.67 -21.63 25.37
N PHE A 467 -25.84 -20.86 24.68
CA PHE A 467 -24.61 -20.31 25.21
C PHE A 467 -24.91 -19.30 26.35
N LYS A 468 -25.90 -18.44 26.16
CA LYS A 468 -26.40 -17.50 27.17
C LYS A 468 -26.92 -18.26 28.41
N LYS A 469 -27.74 -19.31 28.20
CA LYS A 469 -28.26 -20.16 29.27
C LYS A 469 -27.14 -20.82 30.11
N LYS A 470 -26.06 -21.23 29.45
CA LYS A 470 -24.91 -21.90 30.07
C LYS A 470 -23.83 -20.93 30.53
N GLY A 471 -23.98 -19.62 30.32
CA GLY A 471 -22.99 -18.61 30.69
C GLY A 471 -21.69 -18.68 29.87
N ILE A 472 -21.76 -19.24 28.68
CA ILE A 472 -20.61 -19.35 27.77
C ILE A 472 -20.53 -18.09 26.90
N GLU A 473 -19.38 -17.44 26.93
CA GLU A 473 -19.12 -16.25 26.11
C GLU A 473 -18.96 -16.63 24.63
N VAL A 474 -19.52 -15.81 23.72
CA VAL A 474 -19.40 -15.98 22.25
C VAL A 474 -18.92 -14.68 21.64
N LEU A 475 -17.92 -14.73 20.75
CA LEU A 475 -17.47 -13.60 19.97
C LEU A 475 -18.51 -13.20 18.94
N LEU A 476 -18.82 -11.90 18.86
CA LEU A 476 -19.78 -11.33 17.90
C LEU A 476 -19.00 -10.63 16.78
N MET A 477 -19.06 -11.17 15.59
CA MET A 477 -18.34 -10.72 14.42
C MET A 477 -19.33 -10.10 13.43
N ALA A 478 -19.23 -8.79 13.20
CA ALA A 478 -20.20 -8.04 12.41
C ALA A 478 -19.55 -7.22 11.28
N ASP A 479 -18.25 -7.33 11.05
CA ASP A 479 -17.58 -6.72 9.90
C ASP A 479 -17.85 -7.56 8.64
N ARG A 480 -18.04 -6.90 7.50
CA ARG A 480 -18.30 -7.59 6.22
C ARG A 480 -17.22 -8.60 5.83
N VAL A 481 -16.00 -8.38 6.29
CA VAL A 481 -14.84 -9.25 6.02
C VAL A 481 -14.81 -10.49 6.90
N ASP A 482 -15.51 -10.48 8.05
CA ASP A 482 -15.39 -11.53 9.08
C ASP A 482 -15.71 -12.91 8.55
N GLU A 483 -16.80 -13.05 7.80
CA GLU A 483 -17.23 -14.34 7.24
C GLU A 483 -16.15 -14.95 6.34
N TRP A 484 -15.60 -14.14 5.44
CA TRP A 484 -14.52 -14.57 4.55
C TRP A 484 -13.20 -14.81 5.31
N ALA A 485 -12.85 -13.92 6.22
CA ALA A 485 -11.58 -14.00 6.95
C ALA A 485 -11.52 -15.23 7.86
N MET A 486 -12.65 -15.60 8.48
CA MET A 486 -12.72 -16.75 9.39
C MET A 486 -12.68 -18.12 8.68
N GLU A 487 -12.90 -18.19 7.37
CA GLU A 487 -12.65 -19.41 6.61
C GLU A 487 -11.17 -19.86 6.64
N PHE A 488 -10.26 -18.92 6.92
CA PHE A 488 -8.82 -19.20 7.01
C PHE A 488 -8.32 -19.44 8.43
N VAL A 489 -9.21 -19.40 9.44
CA VAL A 489 -8.85 -19.50 10.87
C VAL A 489 -9.55 -20.67 11.53
N HIS A 490 -8.79 -21.70 11.84
CA HIS A 490 -9.32 -22.93 12.45
C HIS A 490 -9.02 -23.03 13.94
N GLU A 491 -7.96 -22.35 14.40
CA GLU A 491 -7.53 -22.36 15.80
C GLU A 491 -6.81 -21.06 16.17
N PHE A 492 -6.74 -20.78 17.45
CA PHE A 492 -5.90 -19.75 18.03
C PHE A 492 -5.16 -20.32 19.23
N ASP A 493 -3.84 -20.29 19.19
CA ASP A 493 -2.96 -20.78 20.28
C ASP A 493 -3.37 -22.18 20.76
N GLY A 494 -3.55 -23.09 19.79
CA GLY A 494 -3.91 -24.50 20.01
C GLY A 494 -5.36 -24.74 20.45
N THR A 495 -6.20 -23.69 20.52
CA THR A 495 -7.63 -23.83 20.86
C THR A 495 -8.46 -23.67 19.58
N PRO A 496 -9.29 -24.67 19.22
CA PRO A 496 -10.15 -24.60 18.05
C PRO A 496 -11.07 -23.37 18.08
N MET A 497 -11.33 -22.78 16.90
CA MET A 497 -12.33 -21.74 16.72
C MET A 497 -13.56 -22.35 16.03
N GLN A 498 -14.73 -22.19 16.64
CA GLN A 498 -15.97 -22.80 16.14
C GLN A 498 -17.05 -21.73 15.91
N ASN A 499 -17.56 -21.70 14.67
CA ASN A 499 -18.75 -20.92 14.32
C ASN A 499 -19.99 -21.61 14.87
N VAL A 500 -20.74 -20.96 15.75
CA VAL A 500 -21.95 -21.52 16.37
C VAL A 500 -23.10 -21.69 15.36
N ALA A 501 -23.01 -21.06 14.19
CA ALA A 501 -23.95 -21.18 13.08
C ALA A 501 -23.62 -22.32 12.10
N LYS A 502 -22.49 -23.02 12.28
CA LYS A 502 -22.06 -24.11 11.39
C LYS A 502 -22.01 -25.46 12.12
N GLY A 503 -22.57 -26.48 11.51
CA GLY A 503 -22.49 -27.87 12.01
C GLY A 503 -23.14 -28.14 13.37
N ALA A 504 -22.73 -29.21 13.99
CA ALA A 504 -23.08 -29.53 15.36
C ALA A 504 -22.14 -28.81 16.32
N VAL A 505 -22.67 -28.14 17.34
CA VAL A 505 -21.87 -27.50 18.37
C VAL A 505 -21.46 -28.53 19.42
N ASP A 506 -20.15 -28.72 19.58
CA ASP A 506 -19.59 -29.52 20.66
C ASP A 506 -19.26 -28.59 21.85
N LEU A 507 -20.04 -28.67 22.91
CA LEU A 507 -19.80 -27.95 24.15
C LEU A 507 -18.78 -28.65 25.07
N GLY A 508 -18.22 -29.78 24.64
CA GLY A 508 -17.28 -30.54 25.44
C GLY A 508 -17.93 -31.07 26.72
N ASP A 509 -17.22 -30.91 27.85
CA ASP A 509 -17.67 -31.39 29.14
C ASP A 509 -18.76 -30.49 29.76
N LEU A 510 -19.12 -29.37 29.12
CA LEU A 510 -20.22 -28.49 29.48
C LEU A 510 -21.59 -28.99 28.99
N GLN A 511 -21.63 -30.04 28.21
CA GLN A 511 -22.87 -30.67 27.75
C GLN A 511 -23.32 -31.74 28.79
N ASP A 512 -24.51 -31.55 29.33
CA ASP A 512 -25.07 -32.50 30.32
C ASP A 512 -25.51 -33.80 29.64
N ALA A 513 -25.17 -34.94 30.24
CA ALA A 513 -25.58 -36.26 29.75
C ALA A 513 -27.12 -36.46 29.76
N GLU A 514 -27.83 -35.78 30.65
CA GLU A 514 -29.29 -35.77 30.70
C GLU A 514 -29.89 -34.99 29.53
N GLU A 515 -29.27 -33.83 29.15
CA GLU A 515 -29.68 -33.06 27.95
C GLU A 515 -29.54 -33.87 26.67
N LYS A 516 -28.50 -34.69 26.54
CA LYS A 516 -28.31 -35.61 25.40
C LYS A 516 -29.41 -36.66 25.29
N LYS A 517 -29.76 -37.27 26.40
CA LYS A 517 -30.86 -38.27 26.47
C LYS A 517 -32.22 -37.63 26.19
N ALA A 518 -32.45 -36.42 26.69
CA ALA A 518 -33.66 -35.64 26.44
C ALA A 518 -33.82 -35.31 24.94
N LEU A 519 -32.70 -34.95 24.28
CA LEU A 519 -32.68 -34.68 22.84
C LEU A 519 -33.04 -35.93 22.04
N GLU A 520 -32.46 -37.10 22.36
CA GLU A 520 -32.74 -38.36 21.69
C GLU A 520 -34.23 -38.76 21.85
N ALA A 521 -34.77 -38.61 23.06
CA ALA A 521 -36.20 -38.87 23.31
C ALA A 521 -37.12 -37.91 22.56
N ALA A 522 -36.79 -36.59 22.53
CA ALA A 522 -37.55 -35.59 21.78
C ALA A 522 -37.46 -35.84 20.27
N ALA A 523 -36.31 -36.22 19.75
CA ALA A 523 -36.14 -36.53 18.34
C ALA A 523 -37.01 -37.72 17.89
N GLU A 524 -37.11 -38.77 18.73
CA GLU A 524 -37.96 -39.92 18.44
C GLU A 524 -39.45 -39.56 18.51
N GLN A 525 -39.86 -38.77 19.51
CA GLN A 525 -41.23 -38.30 19.65
C GLN A 525 -41.69 -37.41 18.48
N PHE A 526 -40.83 -36.46 18.05
CA PHE A 526 -41.13 -35.50 16.98
C PHE A 526 -40.86 -36.03 15.57
N LYS A 527 -40.37 -37.24 15.41
CA LYS A 527 -40.03 -37.83 14.13
C LYS A 527 -41.14 -37.70 13.05
N PRO A 528 -42.44 -37.95 13.32
CA PRO A 528 -43.49 -37.77 12.32
C PRO A 528 -43.66 -36.30 11.87
N VAL A 529 -43.45 -35.33 12.78
CA VAL A 529 -43.51 -33.89 12.47
C VAL A 529 -42.31 -33.46 11.65
N VAL A 530 -41.10 -33.96 11.98
CA VAL A 530 -39.87 -33.72 11.25
C VAL A 530 -39.95 -34.23 9.82
N GLU A 531 -40.47 -35.46 9.62
CA GLU A 531 -40.67 -36.03 8.29
C GLU A 531 -41.62 -35.19 7.45
N LYS A 532 -42.76 -34.74 8.02
CA LYS A 532 -43.71 -33.84 7.36
C LYS A 532 -43.15 -32.47 7.04
N LEU A 533 -42.35 -31.89 7.95
CA LEU A 533 -41.64 -30.63 7.72
C LEU A 533 -40.60 -30.76 6.61
N SER A 534 -39.84 -31.87 6.60
CA SER A 534 -38.85 -32.15 5.56
C SER A 534 -39.50 -32.25 4.18
N ASP A 535 -40.68 -32.87 4.08
CA ASP A 535 -41.43 -32.94 2.83
C ASP A 535 -41.97 -31.58 2.38
N SER A 536 -42.55 -30.78 3.31
CA SER A 536 -43.10 -29.48 3.04
C SER A 536 -42.00 -28.45 2.64
N LEU A 537 -40.84 -28.55 3.25
CA LEU A 537 -39.73 -27.58 3.08
C LEU A 537 -38.57 -28.08 2.22
N LYS A 538 -38.69 -29.24 1.53
CA LYS A 538 -37.61 -29.88 0.75
C LYS A 538 -37.03 -28.97 -0.35
N ALA A 539 -37.79 -27.99 -0.84
CA ALA A 539 -37.30 -27.02 -1.79
C ALA A 539 -36.37 -25.99 -1.14
N LYS A 540 -36.53 -25.70 0.16
CA LYS A 540 -35.85 -24.65 0.92
C LYS A 540 -34.77 -25.18 1.87
N THR A 541 -34.88 -26.43 2.36
CA THR A 541 -33.97 -26.99 3.35
C THR A 541 -33.32 -28.26 2.83
N LYS A 542 -32.10 -28.54 3.31
CA LYS A 542 -31.36 -29.78 3.10
C LYS A 542 -31.86 -30.87 4.05
N GLU A 543 -32.12 -30.47 5.30
CA GLU A 543 -32.51 -31.34 6.40
C GLU A 543 -33.36 -30.57 7.40
N VAL A 544 -34.24 -31.24 8.09
CA VAL A 544 -34.94 -30.75 9.28
C VAL A 544 -34.63 -31.64 10.45
N ARG A 545 -34.24 -31.07 11.59
CA ARG A 545 -33.93 -31.86 12.78
C ARG A 545 -34.31 -31.15 14.08
N VAL A 546 -34.49 -31.94 15.14
CA VAL A 546 -34.73 -31.39 16.50
C VAL A 546 -33.41 -30.93 17.12
N THR A 547 -33.45 -29.85 17.91
CA THR A 547 -32.28 -29.31 18.61
C THR A 547 -32.60 -28.94 20.04
N THR A 548 -31.60 -28.98 20.93
CA THR A 548 -31.65 -28.41 22.27
C THR A 548 -30.93 -27.05 22.33
N ARG A 549 -30.43 -26.57 21.19
CA ARG A 549 -29.73 -25.29 21.07
C ARG A 549 -30.65 -24.11 21.36
N LEU A 550 -31.93 -24.25 21.08
CA LEU A 550 -32.95 -23.22 21.22
C LEU A 550 -33.65 -23.32 22.57
N VAL A 551 -33.93 -22.16 23.17
CA VAL A 551 -34.65 -22.01 24.44
C VAL A 551 -35.97 -21.26 24.21
N ASP A 552 -35.91 -20.08 23.59
CA ASP A 552 -37.07 -19.22 23.37
C ASP A 552 -37.55 -19.19 21.92
N SER A 553 -36.68 -19.47 20.96
CA SER A 553 -37.00 -19.47 19.53
C SER A 553 -37.60 -20.78 19.04
N PRO A 554 -38.53 -20.75 18.05
CA PRO A 554 -39.14 -21.95 17.49
C PRO A 554 -38.19 -22.74 16.60
N ALA A 555 -37.30 -22.04 15.88
CA ALA A 555 -36.36 -22.65 14.93
C ALA A 555 -35.17 -21.74 14.66
N CYS A 556 -34.10 -22.29 14.15
CA CYS A 556 -32.97 -21.58 13.57
C CYS A 556 -32.46 -22.28 12.31
N LEU A 557 -31.71 -21.55 11.50
CA LEU A 557 -31.01 -22.12 10.34
C LEU A 557 -29.56 -22.41 10.69
N VAL A 558 -29.04 -23.53 10.22
CA VAL A 558 -27.66 -23.96 10.44
C VAL A 558 -27.05 -24.33 9.09
N THR A 559 -25.84 -23.87 8.85
CA THR A 559 -25.07 -24.25 7.66
C THR A 559 -24.40 -25.61 7.91
N GLY A 560 -24.40 -26.49 6.91
CA GLY A 560 -23.69 -27.76 6.99
C GLY A 560 -22.20 -27.59 7.19
N GLU A 561 -21.56 -28.55 7.83
CA GLU A 561 -20.10 -28.54 8.00
C GLU A 561 -19.41 -28.56 6.62
N GLY A 562 -18.48 -27.61 6.40
CA GLY A 562 -17.79 -27.44 5.10
C GLY A 562 -18.62 -26.74 4.00
N GLU A 563 -19.84 -26.31 4.28
CA GLU A 563 -20.65 -25.52 3.34
C GLU A 563 -20.47 -24.01 3.55
N LEU A 564 -20.67 -23.25 2.45
CA LEU A 564 -20.67 -21.80 2.51
C LEU A 564 -21.90 -21.29 3.24
N SER A 565 -21.74 -20.28 4.10
CA SER A 565 -22.87 -19.66 4.77
C SER A 565 -23.77 -18.91 3.76
N PRO A 566 -25.06 -18.74 4.06
CA PRO A 566 -25.96 -17.92 3.23
C PRO A 566 -25.46 -16.50 3.01
N GLN A 567 -24.76 -15.92 4.00
CA GLN A 567 -24.16 -14.60 3.92
C GLN A 567 -23.00 -14.57 2.91
N LEU A 568 -22.10 -15.53 2.97
CA LEU A 568 -20.97 -15.62 2.04
C LEU A 568 -21.46 -15.91 0.60
N ILE A 569 -22.49 -16.76 0.46
CA ILE A 569 -23.14 -17.02 -0.84
C ILE A 569 -23.67 -15.70 -1.43
N ARG A 570 -24.43 -14.91 -0.66
CA ARG A 570 -24.95 -13.60 -1.12
C ARG A 570 -23.83 -12.65 -1.54
N MET A 571 -22.76 -12.60 -0.77
CA MET A 571 -21.60 -11.74 -1.05
C MET A 571 -20.89 -12.14 -2.35
N LEU A 572 -20.68 -13.44 -2.59
CA LEU A 572 -20.09 -13.96 -3.82
C LEU A 572 -20.97 -13.72 -5.05
N GLN A 573 -22.30 -13.89 -4.90
CA GLN A 573 -23.28 -13.61 -5.97
C GLN A 573 -23.30 -12.11 -6.33
N GLN A 574 -23.25 -11.21 -5.35
CA GLN A 574 -23.13 -9.77 -5.58
C GLN A 574 -21.82 -9.39 -6.28
N ALA A 575 -20.76 -10.16 -6.06
CA ALA A 575 -19.49 -10.02 -6.77
C ALA A 575 -19.49 -10.65 -8.18
N GLY A 576 -20.64 -11.21 -8.64
CA GLY A 576 -20.77 -11.82 -9.97
C GLY A 576 -20.15 -13.22 -10.09
N GLN A 577 -19.85 -13.86 -8.97
CA GLN A 577 -19.31 -15.23 -8.98
C GLN A 577 -20.43 -16.27 -9.00
N ALA A 578 -20.23 -17.34 -9.75
CA ALA A 578 -21.11 -18.50 -9.73
C ALA A 578 -20.89 -19.29 -8.43
N VAL A 579 -21.94 -19.45 -7.63
CA VAL A 579 -21.87 -20.17 -6.35
C VAL A 579 -22.74 -21.43 -6.43
N PRO A 580 -22.30 -22.56 -5.86
CA PRO A 580 -23.14 -23.75 -5.75
C PRO A 580 -24.44 -23.45 -4.96
N GLU A 581 -25.53 -24.04 -5.38
CA GLU A 581 -26.79 -24.01 -4.63
C GLU A 581 -26.59 -24.76 -3.31
N SER A 582 -26.70 -24.04 -2.17
CA SER A 582 -26.64 -24.64 -0.84
C SER A 582 -27.94 -24.35 -0.11
N LYS A 583 -28.48 -25.35 0.56
CA LYS A 583 -29.72 -25.26 1.35
C LYS A 583 -29.37 -25.41 2.83
N PRO A 584 -29.87 -24.54 3.71
CA PRO A 584 -29.63 -24.65 5.15
C PRO A 584 -30.32 -25.87 5.76
N ILE A 585 -29.85 -26.25 6.94
CA ILE A 585 -30.49 -27.19 7.84
C ILE A 585 -31.42 -26.38 8.75
N LEU A 586 -32.70 -26.80 8.86
CA LEU A 586 -33.65 -26.23 9.81
C LEU A 586 -33.58 -26.99 11.13
N GLU A 587 -33.15 -26.37 12.19
CA GLU A 587 -33.23 -26.88 13.56
C GLU A 587 -34.47 -26.37 14.26
N ILE A 588 -35.29 -27.25 14.84
CA ILE A 588 -36.54 -26.89 15.52
C ILE A 588 -36.46 -27.17 17.02
N ASN A 589 -37.14 -26.33 17.78
CA ASN A 589 -37.29 -26.47 19.22
C ASN A 589 -38.58 -27.24 19.54
N PRO A 590 -38.52 -28.51 19.97
CA PRO A 590 -39.70 -29.36 20.24
C PRO A 590 -40.53 -28.82 21.40
N GLU A 591 -39.97 -28.03 22.29
CA GLU A 591 -40.69 -27.46 23.44
C GLU A 591 -41.45 -26.17 23.11
N HIS A 592 -41.14 -25.53 21.98
CA HIS A 592 -41.75 -24.26 21.61
C HIS A 592 -43.23 -24.42 21.21
N PRO A 593 -44.16 -23.54 21.68
CA PRO A 593 -45.60 -23.69 21.41
C PRO A 593 -45.96 -23.70 19.92
N LEU A 594 -45.28 -22.92 19.06
CA LEU A 594 -45.52 -22.95 17.62
C LEU A 594 -45.13 -24.26 16.98
N VAL A 595 -44.05 -24.92 17.45
CA VAL A 595 -43.62 -26.23 16.94
C VAL A 595 -44.62 -27.33 17.40
N LYS A 596 -45.05 -27.27 18.66
CA LYS A 596 -46.12 -28.18 19.16
C LYS A 596 -47.43 -28.01 18.42
N LYS A 597 -47.77 -26.81 17.98
CA LYS A 597 -48.98 -26.55 17.18
C LYS A 597 -48.96 -27.24 15.81
N LEU A 598 -47.77 -27.53 15.26
CA LEU A 598 -47.63 -28.25 13.99
C LEU A 598 -48.30 -29.64 14.00
N GLU A 599 -48.23 -30.37 15.14
CA GLU A 599 -48.80 -31.74 15.25
C GLU A 599 -50.27 -31.82 14.83
N ASN A 600 -51.04 -30.78 15.17
CA ASN A 600 -52.48 -30.76 14.99
C ASN A 600 -52.97 -29.63 14.08
N SER A 601 -52.09 -28.94 13.35
CA SER A 601 -52.44 -27.81 12.50
C SER A 601 -53.14 -28.27 11.22
N ALA A 602 -54.30 -27.68 10.95
CA ALA A 602 -55.00 -27.80 9.67
C ALA A 602 -54.26 -27.09 8.52
N GLN A 603 -53.47 -26.09 8.85
CA GLN A 603 -52.64 -25.28 7.91
C GLN A 603 -51.14 -25.59 8.12
N PHE A 604 -50.81 -26.89 8.11
CA PHE A 604 -49.46 -27.35 8.38
C PHE A 604 -48.40 -26.65 7.51
N ASP A 605 -48.64 -26.59 6.19
CA ASP A 605 -47.67 -26.05 5.21
C ASP A 605 -47.47 -24.55 5.39
N ASP A 606 -48.52 -23.78 5.69
CA ASP A 606 -48.40 -22.35 5.95
C ASP A 606 -47.61 -22.10 7.24
N LEU A 607 -47.89 -22.84 8.31
CA LEU A 607 -47.16 -22.73 9.58
C LEU A 607 -45.71 -23.17 9.45
N ALA A 608 -45.41 -24.23 8.69
CA ALA A 608 -44.09 -24.70 8.39
C ALA A 608 -43.25 -23.61 7.66
N ASN A 609 -43.82 -23.02 6.61
CA ASN A 609 -43.18 -21.92 5.89
C ASN A 609 -42.96 -20.68 6.74
N VAL A 610 -43.94 -20.32 7.60
CA VAL A 610 -43.78 -19.19 8.53
C VAL A 610 -42.65 -19.44 9.54
N ILE A 611 -42.52 -20.62 10.10
CA ILE A 611 -41.43 -20.99 11.02
C ILE A 611 -40.08 -20.90 10.31
N PHE A 612 -39.98 -21.39 9.07
CA PHE A 612 -38.77 -21.28 8.27
C PHE A 612 -38.41 -19.80 7.96
N ASP A 613 -39.37 -19.02 7.48
CA ASP A 613 -39.16 -17.63 7.12
C ASP A 613 -38.83 -16.78 8.35
N GLN A 614 -39.40 -17.08 9.55
CA GLN A 614 -39.01 -16.45 10.82
C GLN A 614 -37.57 -16.78 11.21
N ALA A 615 -37.13 -18.02 11.05
CA ALA A 615 -35.73 -18.40 11.30
C ALA A 615 -34.78 -17.65 10.36
N MET A 616 -35.14 -17.46 9.08
CA MET A 616 -34.39 -16.68 8.12
C MET A 616 -34.29 -15.21 8.52
N ILE A 617 -35.42 -14.60 8.93
CA ILE A 617 -35.45 -13.20 9.41
C ILE A 617 -34.59 -13.02 10.66
N ALA A 618 -34.63 -13.97 11.58
CA ALA A 618 -33.84 -13.92 12.81
C ALA A 618 -32.32 -13.91 12.55
N GLU A 619 -31.89 -14.44 11.41
CA GLU A 619 -30.50 -14.43 10.95
C GLU A 619 -30.16 -13.24 10.04
N GLY A 620 -31.07 -12.25 9.92
CA GLY A 620 -30.87 -11.05 9.11
C GLY A 620 -31.18 -11.26 7.62
N GLY A 621 -31.69 -12.42 7.21
CA GLY A 621 -32.18 -12.68 5.86
C GLY A 621 -33.56 -12.11 5.58
N LEU A 622 -33.98 -12.14 4.33
CA LEU A 622 -35.35 -11.83 3.92
C LEU A 622 -36.00 -13.07 3.33
N PRO A 623 -37.31 -13.30 3.59
CA PRO A 623 -38.06 -14.34 2.89
C PRO A 623 -37.98 -14.15 1.37
N ASP A 624 -37.95 -15.23 0.61
CA ASP A 624 -37.92 -15.18 -0.86
C ASP A 624 -39.13 -14.43 -1.43
N ASP A 625 -40.30 -14.59 -0.78
CA ASP A 625 -41.52 -13.83 -1.06
C ASP A 625 -42.06 -13.18 0.23
N PRO A 626 -41.68 -11.93 0.54
CA PRO A 626 -42.16 -11.22 1.72
C PRO A 626 -43.70 -10.99 1.72
N ALA A 627 -44.31 -10.86 0.54
CA ALA A 627 -45.76 -10.66 0.45
C ALA A 627 -46.53 -11.92 0.82
N GLU A 628 -46.05 -13.09 0.36
CA GLU A 628 -46.66 -14.38 0.71
C GLU A 628 -46.45 -14.72 2.20
N TYR A 629 -45.27 -14.37 2.77
CA TYR A 629 -45.02 -14.50 4.21
C TYR A 629 -46.03 -13.70 5.04
N ILE A 630 -46.28 -12.43 4.70
CA ILE A 630 -47.25 -11.58 5.39
C ILE A 630 -48.68 -12.16 5.25
N LYS A 631 -49.03 -12.66 4.08
CA LYS A 631 -50.34 -13.27 3.82
C LYS A 631 -50.56 -14.53 4.69
N ARG A 632 -49.58 -15.41 4.79
CA ARG A 632 -49.60 -16.61 5.65
C ARG A 632 -49.72 -16.25 7.12
N ILE A 633 -48.95 -15.26 7.62
CA ILE A 633 -49.09 -14.78 9.00
C ILE A 633 -50.49 -14.28 9.26
N ASN A 634 -51.06 -13.40 8.39
CA ASN A 634 -52.40 -12.87 8.56
C ASN A 634 -53.46 -13.98 8.58
N SER A 635 -53.30 -15.01 7.71
CA SER A 635 -54.20 -16.19 7.71
C SER A 635 -54.16 -16.98 9.03
N LEU A 636 -52.94 -17.17 9.59
CA LEU A 636 -52.74 -17.89 10.85
C LEU A 636 -53.20 -17.11 12.09
N LEU A 637 -53.16 -15.75 12.07
CA LEU A 637 -53.60 -14.90 13.16
C LEU A 637 -55.11 -14.69 13.20
N LEU A 638 -55.82 -14.90 12.11
CA LEU A 638 -57.29 -14.74 12.03
C LEU A 638 -58.05 -16.01 12.44
N GLN A 639 -57.35 -17.09 12.85
CA GLN A 639 -57.91 -18.32 13.41
C GLN A 639 -57.79 -18.34 14.95
#